data_14fd3624636aca382500661784e0d795
#
_entry.id   14fd3624636aca382500661784e0d795
#
_cell.length_a   1.000
_cell.length_b   1.000
_cell.length_c   1.000
_cell.angle_alpha   90.00
_cell.angle_beta   90.00
_cell.angle_gamma   90.00
#
_symmetry.space_group_name_H-M   'P 1'
#
loop_
_entity.id
_entity.type
_entity.pdbx_description
1 polymer ?
#
loop_
_entity_poly.entity_id
_entity_poly.type
_entity_poly.pdbx_seq_one_letter_code
_entity_poly.pdbx_strand_id
1 'polypeptide(L)'
;MNKIKNLAAWLWRKLRAFWPWYKNLYRGKAWYTKTLIGIASCIVAFILYLGAVDINFLWLFGKSPGFFSGITNPQTSEASEIYSADGKLIGKYFNENRTPVKYEEVNPAFFKALVDTEDERFYKHLGIDPIGLFGAMKDALLHHDARGASTITQQLAKNMFRVRSQYSTGLLGKVPGLRILIIKSKEWIIAAKLEAVYTKKEIITMYANTVDFGSNSYGIKTAAKTYFNVSPKELTTDQAAVLVGMLKATTYYNPRTNPEHSLERRNVVLSNMVRHGDLSREEYNTLSQEPIKLDFKVEENYDGQAKYFREAVADYLADWCKDEGYDLYTSGLKIYTTIDTRMQKYAEDAARKQMRQVQQNFNNHWDIYRKQDTNWLRQEPWQDEKHQVIPNFIQGIAERQPFYKALIARFPNNPDSVNYYYKEWVHPVKVFDYDKGTITKMMTSEDSIKYMTTFMHCAFVAMEPQTGAVKAWVGDIDFDHWKYDKVTAERQPGSTFKLFVYTEAMNQGLTPCDKRRDEYISMDVYDKKKHEMVKWTPSNANGSFSGDSIPLKSAFAKSINSVAVRLGQEMGIKRIIETAQKMGIQSPLNDEPSLALGSSDVNLLELANAYCTVANNGKHHDPVLVTRIVDRDGKEVYTAPSTEEQVIPYKSAFLMQQLLQGGMREPGGTSQSLWGYIGNVRDTEFGGKTGTSNNHSDAWFMGVSPKLVVGAWVGGEYRCIHFRTGALGQGSRTALPICGYFWQYVMNDPAFQKYHGKFDKPHDEDITRDMYICASYVPKAKVDTTQVDSTALNEEIILDENGNPVIKEIPAEKNEATTGTATEKKPGEEQGEKKEKKEKKKPRPTEQAIKFDDL
;
A
#
# COMPACT_ATOMS: atom_id res chain seq x y z
N MET A 1 2.61 -29.50 53.32
CA MET A 1 3.93 -29.21 53.88
C MET A 1 4.71 -30.46 54.32
N ASN A 2 4.15 -31.42 55.03
CA ASN A 2 4.84 -32.61 55.52
C ASN A 2 5.38 -33.54 54.40
N LYS A 3 4.69 -33.72 53.25
CA LYS A 3 5.18 -34.53 52.11
C LYS A 3 6.43 -33.93 51.49
N ILE A 4 6.52 -32.58 51.40
CA ILE A 4 7.66 -31.87 50.81
C ILE A 4 8.88 -31.96 51.76
N LYS A 5 8.66 -31.82 53.06
CA LYS A 5 9.73 -32.01 54.07
C LYS A 5 10.29 -33.44 54.09
N ASN A 6 9.40 -34.43 53.95
CA ASN A 6 9.82 -35.83 53.89
C ASN A 6 10.60 -36.16 52.60
N LEU A 7 10.19 -35.59 51.45
CA LEU A 7 10.90 -35.73 50.17
C LEU A 7 12.28 -35.04 50.23
N ALA A 8 12.33 -33.84 50.78
CA ALA A 8 13.58 -33.12 50.97
C ALA A 8 14.54 -33.87 51.92
N ALA A 9 14.05 -34.43 53.01
CA ALA A 9 14.82 -35.23 53.94
C ALA A 9 15.32 -36.58 53.35
N TRP A 10 14.47 -37.19 52.47
CA TRP A 10 14.85 -38.39 51.72
C TRP A 10 15.94 -38.08 50.66
N LEU A 11 15.80 -36.99 49.89
CA LEU A 11 16.77 -36.51 48.91
C LEU A 11 18.11 -36.18 49.61
N TRP A 12 18.06 -35.51 50.75
CA TRP A 12 19.23 -35.16 51.53
C TRP A 12 20.00 -36.40 52.06
N ARG A 13 19.27 -37.43 52.49
CA ARG A 13 19.88 -38.71 52.90
C ARG A 13 20.54 -39.44 51.72
N LYS A 14 19.91 -39.47 50.56
CA LYS A 14 20.50 -40.07 49.35
C LYS A 14 21.72 -39.30 48.87
N LEU A 15 21.70 -37.97 48.89
CA LEU A 15 22.87 -37.14 48.55
C LEU A 15 24.05 -37.35 49.55
N ARG A 16 23.76 -37.48 50.81
CA ARG A 16 24.81 -37.81 51.80
C ARG A 16 25.36 -39.20 51.60
N ALA A 17 24.60 -40.19 51.19
CA ALA A 17 25.09 -41.55 50.96
C ALA A 17 25.84 -41.66 49.60
N PHE A 18 25.59 -40.75 48.65
CA PHE A 18 26.25 -40.72 47.31
C PHE A 18 27.76 -40.50 47.43
N TRP A 19 28.22 -39.58 48.28
CA TRP A 19 29.63 -39.22 48.37
C TRP A 19 30.53 -40.31 48.95
N PRO A 20 30.18 -41.06 50.06
CA PRO A 20 30.88 -42.24 50.50
C PRO A 20 30.92 -43.37 49.48
N TRP A 21 29.77 -43.59 48.78
CA TRP A 21 29.68 -44.60 47.74
C TRP A 21 30.60 -44.28 46.53
N TYR A 22 30.60 -43.00 46.07
CA TYR A 22 31.48 -42.56 45.02
C TYR A 22 32.95 -42.63 45.35
N LYS A 23 33.36 -42.31 46.59
CA LYS A 23 34.72 -42.52 47.11
C LYS A 23 35.15 -44.00 47.11
N ASN A 24 34.24 -44.90 47.40
CA ASN A 24 34.52 -46.33 47.38
C ASN A 24 34.77 -46.87 45.98
N LEU A 25 34.19 -46.27 44.95
CA LEU A 25 34.50 -46.60 43.54
C LEU A 25 35.95 -46.38 43.14
N TYR A 26 36.65 -45.47 43.80
CA TYR A 26 38.06 -45.14 43.56
C TYR A 26 39.00 -45.91 44.50
N ARG A 27 38.52 -46.48 45.62
CA ARG A 27 39.33 -47.07 46.66
C ARG A 27 39.96 -48.36 46.12
N GLY A 28 41.31 -48.44 46.21
CA GLY A 28 42.07 -49.63 45.80
C GLY A 28 42.21 -49.84 44.31
N LYS A 29 41.73 -48.95 43.45
CA LYS A 29 41.80 -49.05 41.97
C LYS A 29 43.10 -48.48 41.43
N ALA A 30 43.60 -49.07 40.33
CA ALA A 30 44.79 -48.59 39.58
C ALA A 30 44.50 -47.19 39.03
N TRP A 31 45.52 -46.39 38.70
CA TRP A 31 45.37 -44.98 38.23
C TRP A 31 44.54 -44.89 36.98
N TYR A 32 44.75 -45.82 36.00
CA TYR A 32 43.97 -45.82 34.76
C TYR A 32 42.46 -46.09 34.95
N THR A 33 42.12 -46.99 35.90
CA THR A 33 40.72 -47.22 36.27
C THR A 33 40.10 -46.03 36.99
N LYS A 34 40.88 -45.31 37.83
CA LYS A 34 40.40 -44.04 38.41
C LYS A 34 40.16 -42.99 37.36
N THR A 35 41.01 -42.89 36.34
CA THR A 35 40.83 -41.98 35.21
C THR A 35 39.59 -42.35 34.40
N LEU A 36 39.38 -43.65 34.11
CA LEU A 36 38.18 -44.13 33.42
C LEU A 36 36.89 -43.83 34.21
N ILE A 37 36.89 -44.07 35.54
CA ILE A 37 35.76 -43.72 36.40
C ILE A 37 35.53 -42.22 36.42
N GLY A 38 36.58 -41.41 36.43
CA GLY A 38 36.46 -39.95 36.33
C GLY A 38 35.83 -39.50 35.03
N ILE A 39 36.30 -40.01 33.91
CA ILE A 39 35.76 -39.73 32.58
C ILE A 39 34.26 -40.15 32.50
N ALA A 40 33.95 -41.39 32.95
CA ALA A 40 32.58 -41.88 32.98
C ALA A 40 31.64 -41.00 33.84
N SER A 41 32.17 -40.53 34.99
CA SER A 41 31.43 -39.66 35.89
C SER A 41 31.17 -38.28 35.29
N CYS A 42 32.14 -37.71 34.56
CA CYS A 42 31.98 -36.47 33.83
C CYS A 42 30.92 -36.61 32.70
N ILE A 43 30.93 -37.74 31.99
CA ILE A 43 29.93 -38.04 30.95
C ILE A 43 28.53 -38.13 31.55
N VAL A 44 28.36 -38.87 32.66
CA VAL A 44 27.06 -38.99 33.36
C VAL A 44 26.59 -37.61 33.87
N ALA A 45 27.48 -36.85 34.50
CA ALA A 45 27.15 -35.51 34.97
C ALA A 45 26.73 -34.57 33.82
N PHE A 46 27.41 -34.67 32.67
CA PHE A 46 27.06 -33.91 31.47
C PHE A 46 25.70 -34.33 30.91
N ILE A 47 25.36 -35.61 30.84
CA ILE A 47 24.05 -36.12 30.42
C ILE A 47 22.96 -35.61 31.36
N LEU A 48 23.19 -35.67 32.66
CA LEU A 48 22.25 -35.15 33.67
C LEU A 48 22.07 -33.63 33.56
N TYR A 49 23.15 -32.90 33.26
CA TYR A 49 23.10 -31.48 32.97
C TYR A 49 22.23 -31.20 31.72
N LEU A 50 22.44 -31.91 30.60
CA LEU A 50 21.64 -31.76 29.41
C LEU A 50 20.14 -32.08 29.68
N GLY A 51 19.88 -33.15 30.46
CA GLY A 51 18.51 -33.46 30.89
C GLY A 51 17.89 -32.34 31.75
N ALA A 52 18.65 -31.75 32.66
CA ALA A 52 18.19 -30.61 33.45
C ALA A 52 17.91 -29.35 32.59
N VAL A 53 18.70 -29.11 31.55
CA VAL A 53 18.48 -28.03 30.58
C VAL A 53 17.18 -28.29 29.77
N ASP A 54 16.97 -29.53 29.31
CA ASP A 54 15.82 -29.89 28.49
C ASP A 54 14.49 -29.71 29.23
N ILE A 55 14.41 -30.20 30.47
CA ILE A 55 13.20 -30.09 31.31
C ILE A 55 13.07 -28.73 32.01
N ASN A 56 14.02 -27.81 31.79
CA ASN A 56 14.10 -26.53 32.49
C ASN A 56 14.02 -26.71 34.03
N PHE A 57 14.86 -27.58 34.56
CA PHE A 57 14.83 -27.95 35.98
C PHE A 57 14.88 -26.70 36.88
N LEU A 58 13.89 -26.58 37.78
CA LEU A 58 13.72 -25.46 38.72
C LEU A 58 13.72 -24.07 38.02
N TRP A 59 13.31 -23.96 36.74
CA TRP A 59 13.33 -22.74 35.95
C TRP A 59 14.71 -22.09 35.74
N LEU A 60 15.78 -22.85 35.99
CA LEU A 60 17.16 -22.36 35.96
C LEU A 60 17.65 -22.08 34.54
N PHE A 61 17.15 -22.82 33.53
CA PHE A 61 17.70 -22.84 32.18
C PHE A 61 16.78 -22.19 31.13
N GLY A 62 15.53 -21.86 31.52
CA GLY A 62 14.52 -21.36 30.62
C GLY A 62 13.90 -22.44 29.71
N LYS A 63 12.70 -22.18 29.18
CA LYS A 63 11.95 -23.14 28.34
C LYS A 63 12.73 -23.51 27.07
N SER A 64 12.50 -24.71 26.56
CA SER A 64 12.94 -25.22 25.26
C SER A 64 11.73 -25.58 24.39
N PRO A 65 11.85 -25.74 23.06
CA PRO A 65 10.75 -26.20 22.22
C PRO A 65 10.20 -27.53 22.73
N GLY A 66 8.87 -27.65 22.77
CA GLY A 66 8.19 -28.90 23.11
C GLY A 66 8.48 -29.97 22.06
N PHE A 67 8.63 -31.23 22.48
CA PHE A 67 8.93 -32.33 21.56
C PHE A 67 7.79 -32.55 20.56
N PHE A 68 6.55 -32.68 21.04
CA PHE A 68 5.39 -32.95 20.18
C PHE A 68 4.85 -31.73 19.44
N SER A 69 4.91 -30.53 20.05
CA SER A 69 4.34 -29.32 19.45
C SER A 69 5.34 -28.45 18.69
N GLY A 70 6.63 -28.68 18.90
CA GLY A 70 7.67 -27.85 18.28
C GLY A 70 8.59 -28.63 17.33
N ILE A 71 9.04 -29.84 17.72
CA ILE A 71 10.05 -30.58 16.93
C ILE A 71 9.40 -31.44 15.86
N THR A 72 8.27 -32.11 16.15
CA THR A 72 7.58 -32.96 15.18
C THR A 72 6.73 -32.20 14.17
N ASN A 73 6.38 -30.96 14.45
CA ASN A 73 5.69 -30.04 13.53
C ASN A 73 6.27 -28.62 13.67
N PRO A 74 7.49 -28.41 13.16
CA PRO A 74 8.13 -27.10 13.27
C PRO A 74 7.35 -26.07 12.45
N GLN A 75 6.88 -25.03 13.13
CA GLN A 75 6.22 -23.89 12.48
C GLN A 75 7.29 -23.09 11.73
N THR A 76 7.44 -23.34 10.45
CA THR A 76 8.24 -22.46 9.57
C THR A 76 7.38 -21.27 9.14
N SER A 77 7.95 -20.08 9.22
CA SER A 77 7.30 -18.91 8.59
C SER A 77 7.25 -19.11 7.10
N GLU A 78 6.06 -19.15 6.55
CA GLU A 78 5.83 -19.26 5.10
C GLU A 78 5.11 -18.02 4.61
N ALA A 79 5.55 -17.47 3.48
CA ALA A 79 4.89 -16.35 2.84
C ALA A 79 3.47 -16.73 2.43
N SER A 80 2.48 -15.88 2.73
CA SER A 80 1.14 -16.06 2.20
C SER A 80 1.05 -15.53 0.76
N GLU A 81 0.33 -16.24 -0.08
CA GLU A 81 0.17 -15.95 -1.50
C GLU A 81 -1.21 -15.36 -1.77
N ILE A 82 -1.28 -14.29 -2.56
CA ILE A 82 -2.54 -13.66 -2.93
C ILE A 82 -2.81 -13.83 -4.42
N TYR A 83 -3.98 -14.37 -4.74
CA TYR A 83 -4.40 -14.73 -6.08
C TYR A 83 -5.60 -13.90 -6.53
N SER A 84 -5.60 -13.52 -7.80
CA SER A 84 -6.70 -12.86 -8.48
C SER A 84 -7.84 -13.84 -8.80
N ALA A 85 -9.02 -13.30 -9.20
CA ALA A 85 -10.16 -14.08 -9.64
C ALA A 85 -9.87 -14.91 -10.91
N ASP A 86 -8.95 -14.46 -11.77
CA ASP A 86 -8.48 -15.20 -12.95
C ASP A 86 -7.32 -16.16 -12.62
N GLY A 87 -7.07 -16.44 -11.33
CA GLY A 87 -6.15 -17.48 -10.85
C GLY A 87 -4.67 -17.12 -10.93
N LYS A 88 -4.30 -15.88 -11.18
CA LYS A 88 -2.91 -15.46 -11.23
C LYS A 88 -2.42 -15.00 -9.86
N LEU A 89 -1.16 -15.31 -9.55
CA LEU A 89 -0.49 -14.78 -8.37
C LEU A 89 -0.24 -13.27 -8.58
N ILE A 90 -0.82 -12.44 -7.73
CA ILE A 90 -0.68 -10.97 -7.79
C ILE A 90 0.31 -10.41 -6.77
N GLY A 91 0.73 -11.22 -5.80
CA GLY A 91 1.74 -10.86 -4.81
C GLY A 91 1.84 -11.85 -3.68
N LYS A 92 2.67 -11.50 -2.69
CA LYS A 92 2.87 -12.29 -1.47
C LYS A 92 2.91 -11.37 -0.26
N TYR A 93 2.56 -11.92 0.91
CA TYR A 93 2.78 -11.28 2.20
C TYR A 93 3.85 -12.05 2.97
N PHE A 94 4.93 -11.40 3.37
CA PHE A 94 6.01 -12.02 4.12
C PHE A 94 6.79 -11.01 4.97
N ASN A 95 7.21 -11.44 6.14
CA ASN A 95 8.19 -10.72 6.95
C ASN A 95 9.62 -11.14 6.56
N GLU A 96 9.77 -12.43 6.25
CA GLU A 96 10.99 -13.04 5.73
C GLU A 96 10.60 -13.69 4.40
N ASN A 97 11.16 -13.24 3.28
CA ASN A 97 10.86 -13.85 1.97
C ASN A 97 11.35 -15.30 1.95
N ARG A 98 10.43 -16.25 2.15
CA ARG A 98 10.72 -17.67 2.28
C ARG A 98 9.68 -18.48 1.53
N THR A 99 10.13 -19.20 0.52
CA THR A 99 9.30 -20.15 -0.23
C THR A 99 9.95 -21.53 -0.14
N PRO A 100 9.34 -22.51 0.52
CA PRO A 100 9.95 -23.82 0.70
C PRO A 100 10.04 -24.60 -0.63
N VAL A 101 11.02 -25.48 -0.72
CA VAL A 101 11.22 -26.43 -1.82
C VAL A 101 11.40 -27.84 -1.29
N LYS A 102 11.12 -28.83 -2.16
CA LYS A 102 11.45 -30.23 -1.92
C LYS A 102 12.90 -30.50 -2.28
N TYR A 103 13.48 -31.57 -1.74
CA TYR A 103 14.86 -31.96 -2.01
C TYR A 103 15.16 -32.09 -3.51
N GLU A 104 14.25 -32.69 -4.27
CA GLU A 104 14.37 -32.93 -5.70
C GLU A 104 14.31 -31.67 -6.57
N GLU A 105 13.84 -30.58 -6.00
CA GLU A 105 13.72 -29.27 -6.64
C GLU A 105 15.01 -28.44 -6.52
N VAL A 106 16.02 -28.94 -5.83
CA VAL A 106 17.30 -28.28 -5.64
C VAL A 106 18.40 -29.04 -6.40
N ASN A 107 19.32 -28.32 -7.05
CA ASN A 107 20.46 -28.94 -7.71
C ASN A 107 21.33 -29.65 -6.67
N PRO A 108 21.70 -30.95 -6.89
CA PRO A 108 22.58 -31.71 -6.00
C PRO A 108 23.92 -31.03 -5.68
N ALA A 109 24.43 -30.21 -6.58
CA ALA A 109 25.67 -29.45 -6.37
C ALA A 109 25.60 -28.54 -5.15
N PHE A 110 24.44 -27.97 -4.84
CA PHE A 110 24.25 -27.16 -3.64
C PHE A 110 24.42 -27.99 -2.35
N PHE A 111 23.78 -29.13 -2.28
CA PHE A 111 23.91 -30.00 -1.09
C PHE A 111 25.31 -30.57 -0.89
N LYS A 112 26.00 -30.92 -1.99
CA LYS A 112 27.42 -31.35 -1.96
C LYS A 112 28.31 -30.20 -1.44
N ALA A 113 28.24 -29.04 -2.06
CA ALA A 113 28.98 -27.85 -1.62
C ALA A 113 28.73 -27.51 -0.14
N LEU A 114 27.46 -27.62 0.31
CA LEU A 114 27.06 -27.38 1.69
C LEU A 114 27.70 -28.38 2.67
N VAL A 115 27.60 -29.67 2.38
CA VAL A 115 28.16 -30.72 3.24
C VAL A 115 29.67 -30.62 3.28
N ASP A 116 30.33 -30.47 2.13
CA ASP A 116 31.78 -30.39 2.02
C ASP A 116 32.39 -29.17 2.73
N THR A 117 31.57 -28.10 2.90
CA THR A 117 32.06 -26.86 3.49
C THR A 117 31.67 -26.68 4.95
N GLU A 118 30.41 -26.99 5.30
CA GLU A 118 29.87 -26.71 6.62
C GLU A 118 29.92 -27.93 7.57
N ASP A 119 29.82 -29.17 7.01
CA ASP A 119 29.71 -30.38 7.87
C ASP A 119 30.11 -31.65 7.09
N GLU A 120 31.41 -31.86 6.89
CA GLU A 120 31.95 -32.97 6.05
C GLU A 120 31.53 -34.39 6.53
N ARG A 121 31.11 -34.52 7.77
CA ARG A 121 30.63 -35.77 8.38
C ARG A 121 29.14 -35.80 8.63
N PHE A 122 28.38 -34.94 7.99
CA PHE A 122 26.92 -34.78 8.17
C PHE A 122 26.19 -36.13 8.19
N TYR A 123 26.52 -37.00 7.24
CA TYR A 123 25.84 -38.31 7.11
C TYR A 123 26.29 -39.36 8.14
N LYS A 124 27.33 -39.06 8.99
CA LYS A 124 27.94 -40.04 9.90
C LYS A 124 27.65 -39.80 11.38
N HIS A 125 27.15 -38.60 11.73
CA HIS A 125 26.85 -38.27 13.14
C HIS A 125 25.34 -38.08 13.38
N LEU A 126 24.91 -38.02 14.63
CA LEU A 126 23.54 -37.84 15.08
C LEU A 126 23.32 -36.43 15.66
N GLY A 127 23.49 -35.38 14.81
CA GLY A 127 23.28 -33.99 15.14
C GLY A 127 24.45 -33.31 15.87
N ILE A 128 25.31 -34.05 16.52
CA ILE A 128 26.56 -33.55 17.13
C ILE A 128 27.72 -34.36 16.54
N ASP A 129 28.77 -33.69 16.10
CA ASP A 129 29.99 -34.32 15.62
C ASP A 129 31.09 -34.29 16.71
N PRO A 130 31.31 -35.37 17.48
CA PRO A 130 32.32 -35.42 18.55
C PRO A 130 33.74 -35.22 18.04
N ILE A 131 34.03 -35.77 16.81
CA ILE A 131 35.39 -35.68 16.21
C ILE A 131 35.69 -34.24 15.81
N GLY A 132 34.71 -33.56 15.18
CA GLY A 132 34.82 -32.14 14.82
C GLY A 132 34.96 -31.25 16.06
N LEU A 133 34.22 -31.54 17.11
CA LEU A 133 34.29 -30.80 18.38
C LEU A 133 35.68 -30.95 19.05
N PHE A 134 36.23 -32.18 19.09
CA PHE A 134 37.57 -32.42 19.60
C PHE A 134 38.65 -31.74 18.75
N GLY A 135 38.51 -31.78 17.43
CA GLY A 135 39.39 -31.08 16.50
C GLY A 135 39.41 -29.57 16.73
N ALA A 136 38.21 -28.94 16.79
CA ALA A 136 38.08 -27.50 17.04
C ALA A 136 38.63 -27.09 18.43
N MET A 137 38.45 -27.93 19.46
CA MET A 137 38.98 -27.68 20.80
C MET A 137 40.51 -27.77 20.83
N LYS A 138 41.10 -28.72 20.09
CA LYS A 138 42.53 -28.84 19.90
C LYS A 138 43.12 -27.62 19.16
N ASP A 139 42.50 -27.20 18.08
CA ASP A 139 42.91 -26.04 17.28
C ASP A 139 42.86 -24.75 18.11
N ALA A 140 41.78 -24.55 18.88
CA ALA A 140 41.64 -23.41 19.78
C ALA A 140 42.71 -23.35 20.90
N LEU A 141 43.16 -24.53 21.39
CA LEU A 141 44.20 -24.62 22.42
C LEU A 141 45.60 -24.42 21.83
N LEU A 142 45.83 -24.86 20.59
CA LEU A 142 47.19 -24.89 20.01
C LEU A 142 47.50 -23.73 19.07
N HIS A 143 46.49 -23.21 18.34
CA HIS A 143 46.69 -22.26 17.26
C HIS A 143 45.93 -20.93 17.41
N HIS A 144 45.20 -20.75 18.52
CA HIS A 144 44.31 -19.59 18.76
C HIS A 144 43.26 -19.32 17.66
N ASP A 145 43.11 -20.18 16.65
CA ASP A 145 42.12 -20.11 15.58
C ASP A 145 41.09 -21.23 15.78
N ALA A 146 39.89 -20.85 16.24
CA ALA A 146 38.81 -21.78 16.44
C ALA A 146 38.10 -22.06 15.09
N ARG A 147 38.29 -23.26 14.54
CA ARG A 147 37.41 -23.73 13.43
C ARG A 147 35.98 -23.86 13.91
N GLY A 148 35.02 -23.58 13.03
CA GLY A 148 33.59 -23.79 13.31
C GLY A 148 33.32 -25.28 13.54
N ALA A 149 32.85 -25.67 14.73
CA ALA A 149 32.51 -27.06 15.07
C ALA A 149 30.97 -27.29 15.12
N SER A 150 30.17 -26.42 14.61
CA SER A 150 28.72 -26.55 14.60
C SER A 150 28.28 -27.33 13.35
N THR A 151 27.48 -28.39 13.56
CA THR A 151 26.92 -29.21 12.49
C THR A 151 25.79 -28.49 11.77
N ILE A 152 25.40 -28.91 10.55
CA ILE A 152 24.23 -28.45 9.79
C ILE A 152 22.97 -28.56 10.67
N THR A 153 22.80 -29.69 11.40
CA THR A 153 21.63 -29.90 12.27
C THR A 153 21.60 -28.91 13.46
N GLN A 154 22.75 -28.54 14.03
CA GLN A 154 22.82 -27.49 15.06
C GLN A 154 22.53 -26.10 14.51
N GLN A 155 23.01 -25.81 13.30
CA GLN A 155 22.69 -24.56 12.62
C GLN A 155 21.19 -24.48 12.28
N LEU A 156 20.59 -25.59 11.85
CA LEU A 156 19.15 -25.71 11.64
C LEU A 156 18.39 -25.44 12.95
N ALA A 157 18.79 -26.12 14.05
CA ALA A 157 18.20 -25.90 15.38
C ALA A 157 18.23 -24.42 15.80
N LYS A 158 19.40 -23.79 15.60
CA LYS A 158 19.58 -22.34 15.89
C LYS A 158 18.64 -21.45 15.08
N ASN A 159 18.55 -21.67 13.77
CA ASN A 159 17.84 -20.79 12.83
C ASN A 159 16.32 -21.03 12.87
N MET A 160 15.87 -22.27 12.81
CA MET A 160 14.45 -22.65 12.78
C MET A 160 13.74 -22.32 14.11
N PHE A 161 14.35 -22.65 15.25
CA PHE A 161 13.74 -22.39 16.55
C PHE A 161 14.16 -21.07 17.18
N ARG A 162 14.97 -20.26 16.49
CA ARG A 162 15.46 -18.95 17.00
C ARG A 162 15.93 -19.03 18.45
N VAL A 163 16.68 -20.09 18.79
CA VAL A 163 17.07 -20.45 20.18
C VAL A 163 17.71 -19.29 20.94
N ARG A 164 18.36 -18.37 20.22
CA ARG A 164 19.05 -17.21 20.81
C ARG A 164 18.14 -16.03 21.15
N SER A 165 17.01 -15.91 20.50
CA SER A 165 16.10 -14.75 20.60
C SER A 165 14.76 -15.08 21.23
N GLN A 166 14.15 -16.22 20.91
CA GLN A 166 12.80 -16.56 21.37
C GLN A 166 12.78 -17.27 22.72
N TYR A 167 13.86 -17.97 23.11
CA TYR A 167 13.86 -18.74 24.34
C TYR A 167 14.74 -18.10 25.40
N SER A 168 14.18 -17.92 26.60
CA SER A 168 14.93 -17.43 27.76
C SER A 168 16.00 -18.44 28.19
N THR A 169 17.08 -17.95 28.76
CA THR A 169 18.16 -18.79 29.35
C THR A 169 17.99 -19.01 30.85
N GLY A 170 16.82 -18.69 31.40
CA GLY A 170 16.48 -18.85 32.81
C GLY A 170 17.34 -17.99 33.74
N LEU A 171 17.31 -18.34 35.02
CA LEU A 171 18.08 -17.64 36.07
C LEU A 171 19.60 -17.75 35.88
N LEU A 172 20.08 -18.91 35.45
CA LEU A 172 21.51 -19.12 35.24
C LEU A 172 22.07 -18.40 34.01
N GLY A 173 21.21 -18.06 33.05
CA GLY A 173 21.61 -17.27 31.89
C GLY A 173 21.96 -15.81 32.18
N LYS A 174 21.72 -15.34 33.41
CA LYS A 174 22.17 -14.03 33.91
C LYS A 174 23.62 -14.00 34.30
N VAL A 175 24.25 -15.19 34.50
CA VAL A 175 25.67 -15.32 34.89
C VAL A 175 26.52 -15.23 33.62
N PRO A 176 27.52 -14.32 33.55
CA PRO A 176 28.45 -14.22 32.45
C PRO A 176 29.10 -15.58 32.11
N GLY A 177 29.13 -15.91 30.80
CA GLY A 177 29.66 -17.20 30.30
C GLY A 177 28.66 -18.36 30.33
N LEU A 178 27.80 -18.50 31.34
CA LEU A 178 26.82 -19.60 31.40
C LEU A 178 25.73 -19.45 30.35
N ARG A 179 25.38 -18.22 29.93
CA ARG A 179 24.39 -17.95 28.86
C ARG A 179 24.74 -18.68 27.57
N ILE A 180 25.99 -18.58 27.12
CA ILE A 180 26.46 -19.20 25.87
C ILE A 180 26.40 -20.73 26.00
N LEU A 181 26.84 -21.27 27.15
CA LEU A 181 26.80 -22.71 27.41
C LEU A 181 25.37 -23.25 27.37
N ILE A 182 24.42 -22.58 28.03
CA ILE A 182 23.01 -22.97 28.02
C ILE A 182 22.41 -22.92 26.58
N ILE A 183 22.69 -21.87 25.82
CA ILE A 183 22.24 -21.75 24.44
C ILE A 183 22.81 -22.93 23.61
N LYS A 184 24.10 -23.19 23.70
CA LYS A 184 24.74 -24.31 22.99
C LYS A 184 24.17 -25.67 23.42
N SER A 185 23.92 -25.87 24.71
CA SER A 185 23.27 -27.10 25.19
C SER A 185 21.88 -27.28 24.61
N LYS A 186 21.10 -26.22 24.48
CA LYS A 186 19.79 -26.28 23.82
C LYS A 186 19.93 -26.60 22.33
N GLU A 187 20.87 -25.96 21.61
CA GLU A 187 21.16 -26.28 20.21
C GLU A 187 21.49 -27.78 20.04
N TRP A 188 22.31 -28.37 20.91
CA TRP A 188 22.65 -29.80 20.91
C TRP A 188 21.44 -30.71 21.16
N ILE A 189 20.64 -30.39 22.17
CA ILE A 189 19.46 -31.18 22.54
C ILE A 189 18.44 -31.18 21.38
N ILE A 190 18.18 -30.01 20.80
CA ILE A 190 17.27 -29.88 19.67
C ILE A 190 17.81 -30.61 18.44
N ALA A 191 19.11 -30.48 18.14
CA ALA A 191 19.75 -31.18 17.05
C ALA A 191 19.63 -32.72 17.20
N ALA A 192 19.88 -33.27 18.40
CA ALA A 192 19.68 -34.69 18.65
C ALA A 192 18.23 -35.13 18.51
N LYS A 193 17.27 -34.31 18.95
CA LYS A 193 15.84 -34.59 18.78
C LYS A 193 15.41 -34.53 17.28
N LEU A 194 15.94 -33.59 16.50
CA LEU A 194 15.68 -33.53 15.05
C LEU A 194 16.17 -34.80 14.34
N GLU A 195 17.38 -35.24 14.64
CA GLU A 195 17.96 -36.50 14.08
C GLU A 195 17.21 -37.76 14.49
N ALA A 196 16.51 -37.74 15.63
CA ALA A 196 15.67 -38.87 16.06
C ALA A 196 14.31 -38.91 15.31
N VAL A 197 13.86 -37.78 14.75
CA VAL A 197 12.55 -37.65 14.12
C VAL A 197 12.66 -37.63 12.59
N TYR A 198 13.68 -36.97 12.04
CA TYR A 198 13.82 -36.72 10.62
C TYR A 198 15.03 -37.42 10.02
N THR A 199 14.89 -37.80 8.75
CA THR A 199 16.01 -38.35 7.96
C THR A 199 17.03 -37.24 7.62
N LYS A 200 18.26 -37.62 7.30
CA LYS A 200 19.29 -36.69 6.84
C LYS A 200 18.85 -35.84 5.65
N LYS A 201 18.10 -36.46 4.73
CA LYS A 201 17.55 -35.78 3.55
C LYS A 201 16.55 -34.70 3.94
N GLU A 202 15.68 -34.98 4.89
CA GLU A 202 14.72 -33.99 5.40
C GLU A 202 15.42 -32.89 6.17
N ILE A 203 16.40 -33.21 7.01
CA ILE A 203 17.17 -32.21 7.79
C ILE A 203 17.88 -31.23 6.86
N ILE A 204 18.59 -31.72 5.84
CA ILE A 204 19.33 -30.84 4.93
C ILE A 204 18.38 -30.01 4.06
N THR A 205 17.20 -30.54 3.73
CA THR A 205 16.15 -29.80 3.02
C THR A 205 15.54 -28.70 3.89
N MET A 206 15.23 -29.02 5.15
CA MET A 206 14.77 -28.01 6.13
C MET A 206 15.82 -26.92 6.33
N TYR A 207 17.11 -27.28 6.38
CA TYR A 207 18.21 -26.30 6.46
C TYR A 207 18.22 -25.38 5.23
N ALA A 208 18.18 -25.94 4.03
CA ALA A 208 18.17 -25.19 2.77
C ALA A 208 16.96 -24.24 2.67
N ASN A 209 15.81 -24.61 3.27
CA ASN A 209 14.60 -23.79 3.32
C ASN A 209 14.62 -22.72 4.44
N THR A 210 15.53 -22.82 5.40
CA THR A 210 15.49 -21.99 6.62
C THR A 210 16.61 -20.96 6.71
N VAL A 211 17.77 -21.23 6.09
CA VAL A 211 18.96 -20.42 6.27
C VAL A 211 18.82 -19.05 5.58
N ASP A 212 19.38 -18.02 6.24
CA ASP A 212 19.46 -16.66 5.72
C ASP A 212 20.66 -16.51 4.77
N PHE A 213 20.39 -16.03 3.55
CA PHE A 213 21.40 -15.71 2.52
C PHE A 213 21.65 -14.20 2.40
N GLY A 214 21.14 -13.37 3.30
CA GLY A 214 21.22 -11.93 3.19
C GLY A 214 20.27 -11.32 2.16
N SER A 215 20.25 -9.99 2.05
CA SER A 215 19.34 -9.27 1.14
C SER A 215 17.87 -9.70 1.25
N ASN A 216 17.39 -9.98 2.48
CA ASN A 216 16.05 -10.50 2.78
C ASN A 216 15.69 -11.83 2.07
N SER A 217 16.70 -12.66 1.77
CA SER A 217 16.53 -13.93 1.06
C SER A 217 16.67 -15.10 2.02
N TYR A 218 15.57 -15.65 2.49
CA TYR A 218 15.51 -16.80 3.36
C TYR A 218 15.17 -18.07 2.58
N GLY A 219 16.04 -19.08 2.68
CA GLY A 219 15.95 -20.33 1.92
C GLY A 219 16.48 -20.25 0.52
N ILE A 220 16.83 -21.43 -0.01
CA ILE A 220 17.55 -21.59 -1.28
C ILE A 220 16.75 -21.10 -2.51
N LYS A 221 15.41 -21.24 -2.49
CA LYS A 221 14.58 -20.81 -3.62
C LYS A 221 14.61 -19.29 -3.78
N THR A 222 14.43 -18.60 -2.68
CA THR A 222 14.49 -17.14 -2.66
C THR A 222 15.89 -16.66 -3.00
N ALA A 223 16.93 -17.27 -2.45
CA ALA A 223 18.31 -16.90 -2.73
C ALA A 223 18.70 -17.10 -4.22
N ALA A 224 18.37 -18.25 -4.81
CA ALA A 224 18.61 -18.53 -6.23
C ALA A 224 17.91 -17.49 -7.12
N LYS A 225 16.67 -17.16 -6.79
CA LYS A 225 15.88 -16.14 -7.51
C LYS A 225 16.46 -14.74 -7.32
N THR A 226 16.82 -14.37 -6.09
CA THR A 226 17.33 -13.02 -5.77
C THR A 226 18.69 -12.74 -6.38
N TYR A 227 19.64 -13.68 -6.30
CA TYR A 227 21.02 -13.44 -6.73
C TYR A 227 21.27 -13.76 -8.21
N PHE A 228 20.54 -14.75 -8.75
CA PHE A 228 20.83 -15.30 -10.08
C PHE A 228 19.60 -15.36 -11.00
N ASN A 229 18.40 -15.02 -10.49
CA ASN A 229 17.13 -15.06 -11.23
C ASN A 229 16.81 -16.44 -11.84
N VAL A 230 17.27 -17.54 -11.22
CA VAL A 230 17.04 -18.94 -11.63
C VAL A 230 16.26 -19.71 -10.58
N SER A 231 15.73 -20.88 -10.96
CA SER A 231 15.19 -21.83 -9.99
C SER A 231 16.33 -22.56 -9.25
N PRO A 232 16.12 -23.10 -8.05
CA PRO A 232 17.14 -23.85 -7.30
C PRO A 232 17.68 -25.08 -8.07
N LYS A 233 16.88 -25.66 -8.97
CA LYS A 233 17.27 -26.79 -9.80
C LYS A 233 18.24 -26.41 -10.92
N GLU A 234 18.13 -25.15 -11.39
CA GLU A 234 18.96 -24.58 -12.46
C GLU A 234 20.26 -23.95 -11.98
N LEU A 235 20.49 -23.91 -10.65
CA LEU A 235 21.75 -23.40 -10.10
C LEU A 235 22.94 -24.15 -10.69
N THR A 236 23.93 -23.42 -11.19
CA THR A 236 25.22 -23.97 -11.57
C THR A 236 26.09 -24.26 -10.34
N THR A 237 27.17 -25.06 -10.50
CA THR A 237 28.05 -25.40 -9.37
C THR A 237 28.72 -24.17 -8.76
N ASP A 238 29.13 -23.21 -9.56
CA ASP A 238 29.74 -21.96 -9.09
C ASP A 238 28.72 -21.07 -8.36
N GLN A 239 27.48 -20.96 -8.84
CA GLN A 239 26.38 -20.25 -8.18
C GLN A 239 26.04 -20.92 -6.84
N ALA A 240 25.96 -22.24 -6.78
CA ALA A 240 25.76 -22.99 -5.55
C ALA A 240 26.91 -22.72 -4.56
N ALA A 241 28.16 -22.71 -5.02
CA ALA A 241 29.32 -22.41 -4.20
C ALA A 241 29.33 -20.96 -3.68
N VAL A 242 28.83 -19.98 -4.45
CA VAL A 242 28.63 -18.60 -3.97
C VAL A 242 27.65 -18.59 -2.81
N LEU A 243 26.46 -19.19 -2.98
CA LEU A 243 25.42 -19.21 -1.94
C LEU A 243 25.92 -19.92 -0.68
N VAL A 244 26.57 -21.08 -0.79
CA VAL A 244 27.17 -21.76 0.36
C VAL A 244 28.26 -20.91 1.01
N GLY A 245 29.07 -20.23 0.23
CA GLY A 245 30.11 -19.33 0.73
C GLY A 245 29.56 -18.21 1.62
N MET A 246 28.38 -17.67 1.27
CA MET A 246 27.72 -16.62 2.02
C MET A 246 27.28 -17.06 3.43
N LEU A 247 26.98 -18.35 3.66
CA LEU A 247 26.48 -18.86 4.94
C LEU A 247 27.41 -18.60 6.12
N LYS A 248 28.71 -18.43 5.87
CA LYS A 248 29.67 -18.07 6.92
C LYS A 248 29.44 -16.67 7.49
N ALA A 249 29.12 -15.69 6.64
CA ALA A 249 28.81 -14.30 7.02
C ALA A 249 28.10 -13.61 5.84
N THR A 250 26.77 -13.58 5.87
CA THR A 250 25.90 -13.18 4.77
C THR A 250 26.05 -11.71 4.32
N THR A 251 26.59 -10.85 5.15
CA THR A 251 26.92 -9.46 4.80
C THR A 251 28.34 -9.35 4.21
N TYR A 252 29.32 -10.00 4.85
CA TYR A 252 30.73 -9.88 4.48
C TYR A 252 31.06 -10.58 3.15
N TYR A 253 30.42 -11.73 2.88
CA TYR A 253 30.58 -12.49 1.64
C TYR A 253 29.45 -12.27 0.63
N ASN A 254 28.69 -11.18 0.76
CA ASN A 254 27.63 -10.87 -0.17
C ASN A 254 28.19 -10.46 -1.54
N PRO A 255 27.87 -11.16 -2.63
CA PRO A 255 28.46 -10.88 -3.95
C PRO A 255 28.04 -9.52 -4.54
N ARG A 256 26.94 -8.93 -4.05
CA ARG A 256 26.48 -7.60 -4.47
C ARG A 256 27.31 -6.48 -3.82
N THR A 257 27.57 -6.58 -2.52
CA THR A 257 28.20 -5.51 -1.74
C THR A 257 29.71 -5.71 -1.59
N ASN A 258 30.19 -6.95 -1.61
CA ASN A 258 31.58 -7.32 -1.43
C ASN A 258 31.99 -8.42 -2.44
N PRO A 259 32.04 -8.11 -3.75
CA PRO A 259 32.26 -9.11 -4.80
C PRO A 259 33.61 -9.84 -4.68
N GLU A 260 34.68 -9.15 -4.25
CA GLU A 260 36.01 -9.73 -4.08
C GLU A 260 36.03 -10.78 -2.96
N HIS A 261 35.51 -10.46 -1.77
CA HIS A 261 35.41 -11.40 -0.68
C HIS A 261 34.52 -12.60 -1.03
N SER A 262 33.42 -12.34 -1.78
CA SER A 262 32.54 -13.41 -2.26
C SER A 262 33.25 -14.34 -3.22
N LEU A 263 34.05 -13.81 -4.16
CA LEU A 263 34.85 -14.59 -5.12
C LEU A 263 35.88 -15.48 -4.41
N GLU A 264 36.63 -14.91 -3.48
CA GLU A 264 37.60 -15.67 -2.66
C GLU A 264 36.88 -16.81 -1.88
N ARG A 265 35.76 -16.51 -1.25
CA ARG A 265 35.01 -17.47 -0.45
C ARG A 265 34.39 -18.56 -1.31
N ARG A 266 33.85 -18.24 -2.52
CA ARG A 266 33.39 -19.22 -3.51
C ARG A 266 34.52 -20.21 -3.84
N ASN A 267 35.73 -19.70 -4.12
CA ASN A 267 36.87 -20.53 -4.49
C ASN A 267 37.30 -21.47 -3.33
N VAL A 268 37.13 -21.05 -2.05
CA VAL A 268 37.33 -21.94 -0.91
C VAL A 268 36.27 -23.06 -0.90
N VAL A 269 34.99 -22.77 -1.22
CA VAL A 269 33.94 -23.80 -1.29
C VAL A 269 34.26 -24.79 -2.40
N LEU A 270 34.59 -24.32 -3.60
CA LEU A 270 34.98 -25.17 -4.74
C LEU A 270 36.21 -26.04 -4.41
N SER A 271 37.20 -25.50 -3.69
CA SER A 271 38.37 -26.27 -3.22
C SER A 271 37.99 -27.37 -2.23
N ASN A 272 37.01 -27.12 -1.35
CA ASN A 272 36.49 -28.15 -0.46
C ASN A 272 35.78 -29.27 -1.23
N MET A 273 35.00 -28.94 -2.28
CA MET A 273 34.37 -29.94 -3.13
C MET A 273 35.39 -30.81 -3.86
N VAL A 274 36.51 -30.23 -4.31
CA VAL A 274 37.64 -31.02 -4.88
C VAL A 274 38.23 -31.96 -3.82
N ARG A 275 38.46 -31.49 -2.61
CA ARG A 275 39.03 -32.29 -1.52
C ARG A 275 38.16 -33.50 -1.18
N HIS A 276 36.85 -33.41 -1.29
CA HIS A 276 35.91 -34.49 -1.03
C HIS A 276 35.54 -35.32 -2.28
N GLY A 277 36.02 -34.95 -3.47
CA GLY A 277 35.83 -35.69 -4.70
C GLY A 277 34.49 -35.41 -5.42
N ASP A 278 33.79 -34.34 -4.99
CA ASP A 278 32.54 -33.92 -5.59
C ASP A 278 32.70 -32.94 -6.77
N LEU A 279 33.93 -32.44 -6.97
CA LEU A 279 34.34 -31.63 -8.11
C LEU A 279 35.73 -32.10 -8.62
N SER A 280 35.91 -32.14 -9.92
CA SER A 280 37.21 -32.46 -10.48
C SER A 280 38.16 -31.27 -10.39
N ARG A 281 39.50 -31.56 -10.45
CA ARG A 281 40.53 -30.51 -10.43
C ARG A 281 40.45 -29.60 -11.65
N GLU A 282 40.06 -30.15 -12.79
CA GLU A 282 39.92 -29.45 -14.08
C GLU A 282 38.75 -28.47 -14.03
N GLU A 283 37.59 -28.93 -13.55
CA GLU A 283 36.42 -28.06 -13.33
C GLU A 283 36.73 -26.94 -12.33
N TYR A 284 37.43 -27.23 -11.25
CA TYR A 284 37.90 -26.21 -10.31
C TYR A 284 38.75 -25.13 -10.98
N ASN A 285 39.71 -25.56 -11.76
CA ASN A 285 40.60 -24.61 -12.44
C ASN A 285 39.86 -23.69 -13.40
N THR A 286 38.78 -24.17 -14.04
CA THR A 286 37.91 -23.38 -14.90
C THR A 286 37.05 -22.44 -14.09
N LEU A 287 36.26 -22.98 -13.15
CA LEU A 287 35.29 -22.21 -12.39
C LEU A 287 35.93 -21.16 -11.47
N SER A 288 37.13 -21.44 -10.95
CA SER A 288 37.82 -20.49 -10.03
C SER A 288 38.30 -19.22 -10.75
N GLN A 289 38.47 -19.24 -12.06
CA GLN A 289 38.87 -18.08 -12.88
C GLN A 289 37.67 -17.26 -13.37
N GLU A 290 36.43 -17.83 -13.35
CA GLU A 290 35.27 -17.12 -13.85
C GLU A 290 34.81 -16.06 -12.82
N PRO A 291 34.38 -14.86 -13.28
CA PRO A 291 33.77 -13.86 -12.40
C PRO A 291 32.38 -14.31 -11.97
N ILE A 292 31.95 -13.86 -10.79
CA ILE A 292 30.56 -14.07 -10.34
C ILE A 292 29.62 -13.22 -11.21
N LYS A 293 28.71 -13.87 -11.94
CA LYS A 293 27.71 -13.20 -12.77
C LYS A 293 26.38 -13.13 -11.98
N LEU A 294 25.99 -11.93 -11.56
CA LEU A 294 24.74 -11.69 -10.85
C LEU A 294 23.64 -11.23 -11.83
N ASP A 295 22.45 -11.78 -11.66
CA ASP A 295 21.19 -11.20 -12.14
C ASP A 295 20.33 -10.88 -10.90
N PHE A 296 20.72 -9.79 -10.20
CA PHE A 296 20.27 -9.49 -8.87
C PHE A 296 18.92 -8.77 -8.84
N LYS A 297 17.92 -9.42 -8.26
CA LYS A 297 16.59 -8.84 -8.07
C LYS A 297 15.98 -9.31 -6.74
N VAL A 298 15.80 -8.37 -5.81
CA VAL A 298 15.08 -8.65 -4.55
C VAL A 298 13.59 -8.65 -4.83
N GLU A 299 12.88 -9.69 -4.41
CA GLU A 299 11.43 -9.73 -4.37
C GLU A 299 10.96 -9.00 -3.10
N GLU A 300 10.22 -7.93 -3.27
CA GLU A 300 9.64 -7.16 -2.18
C GLU A 300 8.16 -7.52 -1.98
N ASN A 301 7.61 -7.28 -0.79
CA ASN A 301 6.17 -7.44 -0.53
C ASN A 301 5.30 -6.68 -1.54
N TYR A 302 5.84 -5.60 -2.10
CA TYR A 302 5.15 -4.76 -3.05
C TYR A 302 5.37 -5.13 -4.51
N ASP A 303 6.19 -6.16 -4.81
CA ASP A 303 6.32 -6.68 -6.18
C ASP A 303 5.01 -7.34 -6.62
N GLY A 304 4.63 -7.15 -7.90
CA GLY A 304 3.39 -7.65 -8.48
C GLY A 304 2.37 -6.55 -8.79
N GLN A 305 1.16 -6.97 -9.15
CA GLN A 305 0.06 -6.08 -9.54
C GLN A 305 -0.79 -5.65 -8.34
N ALA A 306 -1.63 -4.64 -8.54
CA ALA A 306 -2.65 -4.19 -7.59
C ALA A 306 -2.12 -3.90 -6.18
N LYS A 307 -1.02 -3.16 -6.08
CA LYS A 307 -0.32 -2.91 -4.80
C LYS A 307 -1.24 -2.32 -3.72
N TYR A 308 -2.07 -1.32 -4.04
CA TYR A 308 -3.04 -0.73 -3.09
C TYR A 308 -4.10 -1.74 -2.66
N PHE A 309 -4.64 -2.51 -3.60
CA PHE A 309 -5.63 -3.53 -3.28
C PHE A 309 -5.08 -4.59 -2.32
N ARG A 310 -3.82 -4.98 -2.47
CA ARG A 310 -3.19 -5.94 -1.56
C ARG A 310 -3.04 -5.39 -0.14
N GLU A 311 -2.72 -4.10 0.02
CA GLU A 311 -2.73 -3.45 1.34
C GLU A 311 -4.15 -3.43 1.91
N ALA A 312 -5.15 -3.06 1.11
CA ALA A 312 -6.54 -3.08 1.53
C ALA A 312 -7.01 -4.49 1.94
N VAL A 313 -6.55 -5.55 1.26
CA VAL A 313 -6.81 -6.95 1.66
C VAL A 313 -6.10 -7.29 2.97
N ALA A 314 -4.88 -6.80 3.19
CA ALA A 314 -4.16 -7.03 4.45
C ALA A 314 -4.91 -6.39 5.63
N ASP A 315 -5.36 -5.16 5.47
CA ASP A 315 -6.17 -4.46 6.48
C ASP A 315 -7.51 -5.16 6.72
N TYR A 316 -8.20 -5.56 5.63
CA TYR A 316 -9.47 -6.29 5.70
C TYR A 316 -9.35 -7.62 6.47
N LEU A 317 -8.23 -8.33 6.31
CA LEU A 317 -8.00 -9.62 6.98
C LEU A 317 -7.38 -9.51 8.37
N ALA A 318 -7.00 -8.31 8.84
CA ALA A 318 -6.24 -8.14 10.07
C ALA A 318 -6.99 -8.70 11.30
N ASP A 319 -8.28 -8.35 11.45
CA ASP A 319 -9.11 -8.82 12.57
C ASP A 319 -9.39 -10.32 12.43
N TRP A 320 -9.76 -10.81 11.24
CA TRP A 320 -9.99 -12.23 11.00
C TRP A 320 -8.75 -13.07 11.34
N CYS A 321 -7.58 -12.66 10.88
CA CYS A 321 -6.32 -13.34 11.21
C CYS A 321 -6.08 -13.43 12.71
N LYS A 322 -6.35 -12.33 13.44
CA LYS A 322 -6.19 -12.26 14.88
C LYS A 322 -7.16 -13.21 15.60
N ASP A 323 -8.43 -13.24 15.20
CA ASP A 323 -9.49 -14.01 15.84
C ASP A 323 -9.31 -15.52 15.59
N GLU A 324 -8.88 -15.92 14.39
CA GLU A 324 -8.64 -17.30 14.01
C GLU A 324 -7.22 -17.79 14.34
N GLY A 325 -6.36 -16.91 14.85
CA GLY A 325 -4.98 -17.25 15.28
C GLY A 325 -3.99 -17.44 14.14
N TYR A 326 -4.27 -16.88 12.96
CA TYR A 326 -3.36 -16.82 11.83
C TYR A 326 -2.50 -15.55 11.86
N ASP A 327 -1.36 -15.61 11.19
CA ASP A 327 -0.53 -14.45 10.84
C ASP A 327 -0.41 -14.37 9.32
N LEU A 328 -0.92 -13.29 8.77
CA LEU A 328 -0.95 -13.06 7.31
C LEU A 328 0.44 -13.21 6.67
N TYR A 329 1.51 -12.87 7.39
CA TYR A 329 2.87 -12.81 6.86
C TYR A 329 3.69 -14.09 7.08
N THR A 330 3.17 -15.03 7.89
CA THR A 330 3.97 -16.20 8.31
C THR A 330 3.21 -17.52 8.26
N SER A 331 1.89 -17.52 8.04
CA SER A 331 1.06 -18.74 8.09
C SER A 331 0.96 -19.49 6.76
N GLY A 332 1.52 -18.98 5.65
CA GLY A 332 1.49 -19.64 4.35
C GLY A 332 0.08 -19.78 3.75
N LEU A 333 -0.77 -18.77 3.96
CA LEU A 333 -2.13 -18.76 3.46
C LEU A 333 -2.18 -18.58 1.93
N LYS A 334 -3.15 -19.21 1.27
CA LYS A 334 -3.52 -18.92 -0.10
C LYS A 334 -4.82 -18.13 -0.12
N ILE A 335 -4.73 -16.86 -0.49
CA ILE A 335 -5.81 -15.90 -0.43
C ILE A 335 -6.33 -15.67 -1.84
N TYR A 336 -7.58 -16.06 -2.09
CA TYR A 336 -8.25 -15.87 -3.38
C TYR A 336 -9.15 -14.65 -3.31
N THR A 337 -8.89 -13.70 -4.22
CA THR A 337 -9.56 -12.39 -4.22
C THR A 337 -10.55 -12.26 -5.39
N THR A 338 -11.28 -11.15 -5.39
CA THR A 338 -12.26 -10.83 -6.41
C THR A 338 -11.68 -10.07 -7.60
N ILE A 339 -10.46 -9.53 -7.48
CA ILE A 339 -9.86 -8.68 -8.50
C ILE A 339 -9.53 -9.47 -9.77
N ASP A 340 -9.77 -8.88 -10.95
CA ASP A 340 -9.38 -9.45 -12.25
C ASP A 340 -8.13 -8.73 -12.74
N THR A 341 -7.06 -9.46 -13.07
CA THR A 341 -5.77 -8.85 -13.43
C THR A 341 -5.82 -8.01 -14.69
N ARG A 342 -6.70 -8.33 -15.63
CA ARG A 342 -6.85 -7.58 -16.88
C ARG A 342 -7.65 -6.31 -16.65
N MET A 343 -8.76 -6.39 -15.87
CA MET A 343 -9.51 -5.20 -15.46
C MET A 343 -8.66 -4.27 -14.61
N GLN A 344 -7.85 -4.82 -13.70
CA GLN A 344 -6.90 -4.03 -12.91
C GLN A 344 -5.92 -3.26 -13.81
N LYS A 345 -5.35 -3.94 -14.79
CA LYS A 345 -4.46 -3.29 -15.77
C LYS A 345 -5.18 -2.19 -16.55
N TYR A 346 -6.41 -2.43 -16.99
CA TYR A 346 -7.20 -1.41 -17.69
C TYR A 346 -7.50 -0.19 -16.81
N ALA A 347 -7.75 -0.40 -15.52
CA ALA A 347 -7.96 0.68 -14.56
C ALA A 347 -6.68 1.50 -14.35
N GLU A 348 -5.55 0.85 -14.15
CA GLU A 348 -4.24 1.51 -13.99
C GLU A 348 -3.84 2.29 -15.27
N ASP A 349 -4.05 1.70 -16.46
CA ASP A 349 -3.77 2.35 -17.74
C ASP A 349 -4.71 3.56 -17.98
N ALA A 350 -5.99 3.44 -17.64
CA ALA A 350 -6.97 4.52 -17.73
C ALA A 350 -6.63 5.68 -16.77
N ALA A 351 -6.33 5.36 -15.51
CA ALA A 351 -5.92 6.34 -14.52
C ALA A 351 -4.63 7.06 -14.94
N ARG A 352 -3.59 6.32 -15.31
CA ARG A 352 -2.31 6.90 -15.76
C ARG A 352 -2.48 7.81 -16.98
N LYS A 353 -3.27 7.38 -17.98
CA LYS A 353 -3.53 8.15 -19.18
C LYS A 353 -4.22 9.47 -18.86
N GLN A 354 -5.29 9.43 -18.07
CA GLN A 354 -6.05 10.61 -17.70
C GLN A 354 -5.26 11.53 -16.76
N MET A 355 -4.61 10.98 -15.75
CA MET A 355 -3.91 11.79 -14.76
C MET A 355 -2.68 12.51 -15.31
N ARG A 356 -2.04 11.96 -16.35
CA ARG A 356 -1.00 12.68 -17.11
C ARG A 356 -1.57 13.96 -17.74
N GLN A 357 -2.75 13.88 -18.36
CA GLN A 357 -3.42 15.03 -18.96
C GLN A 357 -3.89 16.03 -17.90
N VAL A 358 -4.45 15.54 -16.79
CA VAL A 358 -4.88 16.37 -15.66
C VAL A 358 -3.68 17.14 -15.10
N GLN A 359 -2.54 16.48 -14.88
CA GLN A 359 -1.32 17.13 -14.39
C GLN A 359 -0.78 18.18 -15.35
N GLN A 360 -0.78 17.90 -16.63
CA GLN A 360 -0.36 18.86 -17.66
C GLN A 360 -1.28 20.09 -17.66
N ASN A 361 -2.60 19.87 -17.61
CA ASN A 361 -3.57 20.96 -17.52
C ASN A 361 -3.40 21.76 -16.22
N PHE A 362 -3.12 21.10 -15.09
CA PHE A 362 -2.88 21.74 -13.81
C PHE A 362 -1.64 22.62 -13.84
N ASN A 363 -0.54 22.12 -14.37
CA ASN A 363 0.70 22.89 -14.50
C ASN A 363 0.52 24.11 -15.42
N ASN A 364 -0.09 23.92 -16.59
CA ASN A 364 -0.37 25.02 -17.53
C ASN A 364 -1.29 26.07 -16.91
N HIS A 365 -2.32 25.65 -16.18
CA HIS A 365 -3.24 26.53 -15.49
C HIS A 365 -2.51 27.44 -14.49
N TRP A 366 -1.68 26.87 -13.62
CA TRP A 366 -0.93 27.63 -12.64
C TRP A 366 0.20 28.46 -13.25
N ASP A 367 0.81 28.03 -14.34
CA ASP A 367 1.81 28.82 -15.08
C ASP A 367 1.20 30.08 -15.71
N ILE A 368 -0.05 30.02 -16.17
CA ILE A 368 -0.79 31.20 -16.65
C ILE A 368 -0.99 32.18 -15.49
N TYR A 369 -1.49 31.76 -14.34
CA TYR A 369 -1.67 32.64 -13.18
C TYR A 369 -0.36 33.24 -12.68
N ARG A 370 0.71 32.51 -12.65
CA ARG A 370 2.05 33.01 -12.28
C ARG A 370 2.57 34.09 -13.24
N LYS A 371 2.23 34.00 -14.53
CA LYS A 371 2.62 34.99 -15.56
C LYS A 371 1.76 36.25 -15.56
N GLN A 372 0.51 36.14 -15.16
CA GLN A 372 -0.46 37.24 -15.15
C GLN A 372 -0.34 38.13 -13.91
N ASP A 373 0.31 37.67 -12.86
CA ASP A 373 0.44 38.42 -11.62
C ASP A 373 1.47 39.56 -11.71
N THR A 374 0.96 40.76 -11.91
CA THR A 374 1.73 42.01 -11.92
C THR A 374 1.94 42.58 -10.48
N ASN A 375 1.33 41.99 -9.45
CA ASN A 375 1.22 42.53 -8.10
C ASN A 375 2.05 41.74 -7.06
N TRP A 376 3.32 41.49 -7.26
CA TRP A 376 4.29 41.09 -6.22
C TRP A 376 4.00 39.84 -5.37
N LEU A 377 2.76 39.29 -5.34
CA LEU A 377 2.36 38.09 -4.69
C LEU A 377 2.38 36.94 -5.71
N ARG A 378 3.45 36.17 -5.68
CA ARG A 378 3.61 34.97 -6.50
C ARG A 378 2.41 34.04 -6.30
N GLN A 379 1.68 33.74 -7.37
CA GLN A 379 0.55 32.80 -7.32
C GLN A 379 1.08 31.37 -7.17
N GLU A 380 0.67 30.70 -6.12
CA GLU A 380 1.03 29.30 -5.83
C GLU A 380 -0.22 28.42 -5.75
N PRO A 381 -0.13 27.14 -6.04
CA PRO A 381 -1.30 26.24 -6.04
C PRO A 381 -1.99 26.06 -4.68
N TRP A 382 -1.28 26.30 -3.57
CA TRP A 382 -1.82 26.15 -2.22
C TRP A 382 -2.49 27.45 -1.76
N GLN A 383 -3.79 27.51 -1.96
CA GLN A 383 -4.60 28.70 -1.67
C GLN A 383 -5.76 28.38 -0.71
N ASP A 384 -6.17 29.38 0.05
CA ASP A 384 -7.36 29.33 0.88
C ASP A 384 -8.64 29.54 0.06
N GLU A 385 -9.82 29.49 0.70
CA GLU A 385 -11.13 29.72 0.07
C GLU A 385 -11.31 31.11 -0.56
N LYS A 386 -10.46 32.08 -0.19
CA LYS A 386 -10.42 33.44 -0.75
C LYS A 386 -9.36 33.60 -1.84
N HIS A 387 -8.79 32.49 -2.30
CA HIS A 387 -7.72 32.46 -3.29
C HIS A 387 -6.44 33.17 -2.84
N GLN A 388 -6.17 33.23 -1.53
CA GLN A 388 -4.93 33.77 -0.99
C GLN A 388 -3.93 32.64 -0.75
N VAL A 389 -2.67 32.86 -1.13
CA VAL A 389 -1.61 31.86 -0.89
C VAL A 389 -1.45 31.62 0.62
N ILE A 390 -1.51 30.37 1.04
CA ILE A 390 -1.35 29.97 2.44
C ILE A 390 0.11 30.17 2.84
N PRO A 391 0.41 31.07 3.79
CA PRO A 391 1.78 31.35 4.19
C PRO A 391 2.41 30.12 4.87
N ASN A 392 3.70 29.91 4.62
CA ASN A 392 4.49 28.81 5.20
C ASN A 392 3.94 27.40 4.96
N PHE A 393 3.09 27.20 3.96
CA PHE A 393 2.48 25.89 3.67
C PHE A 393 3.53 24.80 3.43
N ILE A 394 4.50 25.04 2.55
CA ILE A 394 5.58 24.08 2.23
C ILE A 394 6.49 23.86 3.45
N GLN A 395 6.79 24.93 4.21
CA GLN A 395 7.53 24.82 5.45
C GLN A 395 6.83 23.88 6.46
N GLY A 396 5.51 24.02 6.62
CA GLY A 396 4.73 23.18 7.51
C GLY A 396 4.66 21.70 7.07
N ILE A 397 4.84 21.42 5.77
CA ILE A 397 5.01 20.05 5.29
C ILE A 397 6.40 19.53 5.64
N ALA A 398 7.46 20.34 5.40
CA ALA A 398 8.83 19.98 5.70
C ALA A 398 9.04 19.61 7.18
N GLU A 399 8.51 20.40 8.09
CA GLU A 399 8.63 20.21 9.55
C GLU A 399 8.09 18.86 10.04
N ARG A 400 7.18 18.25 9.30
CA ARG A 400 6.63 16.91 9.59
C ARG A 400 7.51 15.78 9.06
N GLN A 401 8.41 16.06 8.10
CA GLN A 401 9.27 15.05 7.47
C GLN A 401 10.42 14.62 8.38
N PRO A 402 10.80 13.34 8.35
CA PRO A 402 11.92 12.80 9.13
C PRO A 402 13.24 13.54 8.89
N PHE A 403 13.55 13.85 7.61
CA PHE A 403 14.80 14.53 7.26
C PHE A 403 14.91 15.94 7.90
N TYR A 404 13.81 16.70 7.92
CA TYR A 404 13.81 18.03 8.52
C TYR A 404 13.98 17.98 10.04
N LYS A 405 13.34 16.99 10.69
CA LYS A 405 13.54 16.69 12.12
C LYS A 405 14.98 16.31 12.42
N ALA A 406 15.60 15.51 11.54
CA ALA A 406 17.02 15.13 11.65
C ALA A 406 17.94 16.34 11.47
N LEU A 407 17.63 17.27 10.55
CA LEU A 407 18.37 18.54 10.42
C LEU A 407 18.31 19.38 11.69
N ILE A 408 17.12 19.56 12.28
CA ILE A 408 16.96 20.30 13.54
C ILE A 408 17.75 19.62 14.67
N ALA A 409 17.67 18.30 14.78
CA ALA A 409 18.40 17.53 15.80
C ALA A 409 19.92 17.65 15.64
N ARG A 410 20.41 17.73 14.40
CA ARG A 410 21.85 17.87 14.08
C ARG A 410 22.37 19.28 14.31
N PHE A 411 21.54 20.30 14.10
CA PHE A 411 21.89 21.71 14.21
C PHE A 411 20.96 22.49 15.17
N PRO A 412 20.82 22.05 16.42
CA PRO A 412 19.77 22.55 17.34
C PRO A 412 19.86 24.05 17.64
N ASN A 413 21.05 24.65 17.52
CA ASN A 413 21.29 26.09 17.82
C ASN A 413 21.78 26.88 16.60
N ASN A 414 21.60 26.31 15.39
CA ASN A 414 22.08 26.93 14.17
C ASN A 414 21.02 26.90 13.06
N PRO A 415 20.03 27.82 13.12
CA PRO A 415 18.97 27.88 12.09
C PRO A 415 19.50 28.21 10.69
N ASP A 416 20.64 28.91 10.57
CA ASP A 416 21.25 29.23 9.28
C ASP A 416 21.72 27.95 8.58
N SER A 417 22.28 26.98 9.32
CA SER A 417 22.66 25.67 8.77
C SER A 417 21.42 24.86 8.35
N VAL A 418 20.36 24.87 9.14
CA VAL A 418 19.08 24.19 8.76
C VAL A 418 18.54 24.79 7.48
N ASN A 419 18.49 26.15 7.38
CA ASN A 419 18.03 26.84 6.18
C ASN A 419 18.90 26.54 4.95
N TYR A 420 20.22 26.50 5.13
CA TYR A 420 21.14 26.15 4.05
C TYR A 420 20.86 24.78 3.47
N TYR A 421 20.81 23.72 4.32
CA TYR A 421 20.56 22.35 3.85
C TYR A 421 19.14 22.15 3.33
N TYR A 422 18.17 22.90 3.79
CA TYR A 422 16.79 22.80 3.35
C TYR A 422 16.52 23.61 2.07
N LYS A 423 17.00 24.88 1.96
CA LYS A 423 16.61 25.81 0.90
C LYS A 423 17.68 26.11 -0.16
N GLU A 424 18.96 25.91 0.17
CA GLU A 424 20.07 26.33 -0.70
C GLU A 424 20.90 25.15 -1.21
N TRP A 425 21.03 24.08 -0.44
CA TRP A 425 21.83 22.91 -0.80
C TRP A 425 21.14 22.09 -1.89
N VAL A 426 21.72 22.15 -3.09
CA VAL A 426 21.26 21.35 -4.23
C VAL A 426 21.92 19.98 -4.19
N HIS A 427 21.11 18.92 -4.17
CA HIS A 427 21.55 17.54 -4.08
C HIS A 427 20.67 16.60 -4.95
N PRO A 428 21.10 15.36 -5.24
CA PRO A 428 20.28 14.42 -5.98
C PRO A 428 19.08 13.96 -5.14
N VAL A 429 17.86 14.20 -5.64
CA VAL A 429 16.61 13.80 -5.00
C VAL A 429 15.83 12.90 -5.94
N LYS A 430 15.31 11.78 -5.42
CA LYS A 430 14.40 10.89 -6.15
C LYS A 430 12.99 11.49 -6.13
N VAL A 431 12.41 11.67 -7.31
CA VAL A 431 11.08 12.23 -7.50
C VAL A 431 10.32 11.44 -8.57
N PHE A 432 8.99 11.57 -8.57
CA PHE A 432 8.13 10.91 -9.54
C PHE A 432 8.13 11.64 -10.89
N ASP A 433 8.00 10.85 -11.96
CA ASP A 433 7.77 11.33 -13.32
C ASP A 433 6.82 10.37 -14.04
N TYR A 434 5.80 10.88 -14.74
CA TYR A 434 4.78 10.04 -15.39
C TYR A 434 5.33 9.11 -16.48
N ASP A 435 6.42 9.49 -17.13
CA ASP A 435 7.00 8.73 -18.25
C ASP A 435 8.06 7.73 -17.79
N LYS A 436 8.86 8.12 -16.79
CA LYS A 436 10.03 7.39 -16.35
C LYS A 436 9.91 6.76 -14.97
N GLY A 437 8.77 6.97 -14.26
CA GLY A 437 8.59 6.52 -12.89
C GLY A 437 9.46 7.32 -11.93
N THR A 438 10.33 6.66 -11.16
CA THR A 438 11.27 7.34 -10.27
C THR A 438 12.47 7.87 -11.04
N ILE A 439 12.70 9.16 -10.96
CA ILE A 439 13.87 9.82 -11.55
C ILE A 439 14.66 10.58 -10.49
N THR A 440 15.95 10.78 -10.73
CA THR A 440 16.80 11.59 -9.88
C THR A 440 16.97 12.98 -10.49
N LYS A 441 16.60 14.03 -9.74
CA LYS A 441 16.81 15.42 -10.13
C LYS A 441 17.73 16.12 -9.12
N MET A 442 18.57 17.03 -9.62
CA MET A 442 19.36 17.92 -8.77
C MET A 442 18.49 19.10 -8.34
N MET A 443 18.12 19.16 -7.05
CA MET A 443 17.24 20.19 -6.50
C MET A 443 17.43 20.35 -4.99
N THR A 444 16.89 21.43 -4.42
CA THR A 444 16.88 21.57 -2.96
C THR A 444 15.80 20.69 -2.33
N SER A 445 15.89 20.45 -1.03
CA SER A 445 14.84 19.73 -0.29
C SER A 445 13.50 20.48 -0.35
N GLU A 446 13.50 21.82 -0.26
CA GLU A 446 12.28 22.62 -0.39
C GLU A 446 11.65 22.48 -1.77
N ASP A 447 12.45 22.55 -2.86
CA ASP A 447 11.95 22.41 -4.22
C ASP A 447 11.41 21.00 -4.49
N SER A 448 12.00 19.97 -3.88
CA SER A 448 11.49 18.59 -3.99
C SER A 448 10.10 18.45 -3.34
N ILE A 449 9.89 19.06 -2.17
CA ILE A 449 8.57 19.08 -1.53
C ILE A 449 7.57 19.84 -2.40
N LYS A 450 7.91 21.02 -2.91
CA LYS A 450 7.06 21.79 -3.83
C LYS A 450 6.66 20.95 -5.04
N TYR A 451 7.66 20.32 -5.66
CA TYR A 451 7.46 19.46 -6.84
C TYR A 451 6.50 18.31 -6.55
N MET A 452 6.75 17.54 -5.48
CA MET A 452 5.94 16.36 -5.15
C MET A 452 4.53 16.71 -4.64
N THR A 453 4.39 17.84 -3.93
CA THR A 453 3.10 18.27 -3.35
C THR A 453 2.12 18.79 -4.40
N THR A 454 2.60 19.22 -5.57
CA THR A 454 1.74 19.73 -6.66
C THR A 454 1.24 18.69 -7.61
N PHE A 455 1.49 17.40 -7.38
CA PHE A 455 0.85 16.34 -8.14
C PHE A 455 -0.64 16.24 -7.81
N MET A 456 -1.43 16.00 -8.85
CA MET A 456 -2.84 15.66 -8.73
C MET A 456 -2.98 14.15 -8.57
N HIS A 457 -3.82 13.72 -7.68
CA HIS A 457 -4.05 12.34 -7.26
C HIS A 457 -5.38 11.81 -7.78
N CYS A 458 -5.52 10.49 -7.82
CA CYS A 458 -6.78 9.86 -8.20
C CYS A 458 -7.06 8.61 -7.37
N ALA A 459 -8.33 8.21 -7.37
CA ALA A 459 -8.76 6.90 -6.96
C ALA A 459 -9.72 6.34 -8.00
N PHE A 460 -9.75 5.02 -8.15
CA PHE A 460 -10.71 4.33 -9.01
C PHE A 460 -11.07 2.97 -8.42
N VAL A 461 -12.36 2.62 -8.53
CA VAL A 461 -12.87 1.31 -8.17
C VAL A 461 -13.88 0.82 -9.20
N ALA A 462 -13.88 -0.48 -9.51
CA ALA A 462 -14.91 -1.15 -10.30
C ALA A 462 -15.51 -2.30 -9.49
N MET A 463 -16.84 -2.38 -9.44
CA MET A 463 -17.56 -3.36 -8.63
C MET A 463 -18.67 -4.04 -9.42
N GLU A 464 -18.89 -5.32 -9.12
CA GLU A 464 -19.98 -6.12 -9.67
C GLU A 464 -21.20 -6.01 -8.73
N PRO A 465 -22.30 -5.38 -9.17
CA PRO A 465 -23.43 -5.06 -8.29
C PRO A 465 -24.11 -6.29 -7.67
N GLN A 466 -24.16 -7.42 -8.41
CA GLN A 466 -24.87 -8.62 -7.99
C GLN A 466 -24.15 -9.42 -6.91
N THR A 467 -22.86 -9.15 -6.68
CA THR A 467 -22.03 -9.94 -5.76
C THR A 467 -21.26 -9.10 -4.76
N GLY A 468 -21.21 -7.78 -4.93
CA GLY A 468 -20.33 -6.89 -4.18
C GLY A 468 -18.84 -7.02 -4.54
N ALA A 469 -18.49 -7.89 -5.51
CA ALA A 469 -17.10 -8.19 -5.84
C ALA A 469 -16.37 -6.98 -6.44
N VAL A 470 -15.24 -6.63 -5.85
CA VAL A 470 -14.34 -5.59 -6.35
C VAL A 470 -13.47 -6.16 -7.46
N LYS A 471 -13.58 -5.60 -8.68
CA LYS A 471 -12.92 -6.10 -9.90
C LYS A 471 -11.65 -5.36 -10.27
N ALA A 472 -11.55 -4.08 -9.90
CA ALA A 472 -10.36 -3.26 -10.09
C ALA A 472 -10.27 -2.19 -9.00
N TRP A 473 -9.02 -1.82 -8.63
CA TRP A 473 -8.74 -0.90 -7.54
C TRP A 473 -7.47 -0.11 -7.84
N VAL A 474 -7.57 1.20 -7.91
CA VAL A 474 -6.44 2.11 -8.06
C VAL A 474 -6.49 3.11 -6.91
N GLY A 475 -5.55 3.00 -5.98
CA GLY A 475 -5.52 3.84 -4.77
C GLY A 475 -4.85 5.19 -4.96
N ASP A 476 -3.98 5.33 -5.96
CA ASP A 476 -3.35 6.58 -6.39
C ASP A 476 -2.59 6.37 -7.71
N ILE A 477 -1.93 7.43 -8.20
CA ILE A 477 -1.16 7.45 -9.45
C ILE A 477 0.10 6.58 -9.41
N ASP A 478 0.75 6.44 -8.25
CA ASP A 478 1.94 5.63 -8.07
C ASP A 478 2.12 5.19 -6.62
N PHE A 479 2.18 3.88 -6.38
CA PHE A 479 2.29 3.30 -5.04
C PHE A 479 3.66 3.54 -4.40
N ASP A 480 4.73 3.60 -5.17
CA ASP A 480 6.08 3.69 -4.62
C ASP A 480 6.35 5.08 -4.01
N HIS A 481 5.68 6.13 -4.54
CA HIS A 481 5.80 7.50 -4.04
C HIS A 481 4.68 7.89 -3.07
N TRP A 482 3.45 7.36 -3.24
CA TRP A 482 2.30 7.69 -2.41
C TRP A 482 1.61 6.41 -1.91
N LYS A 483 1.85 6.08 -0.64
CA LYS A 483 1.34 4.85 0.01
C LYS A 483 -0.11 4.98 0.46
N TYR A 484 -0.59 6.20 0.69
CA TYR A 484 -1.93 6.45 1.22
C TYR A 484 -3.01 6.19 0.17
N ASP A 485 -3.84 5.18 0.42
CA ASP A 485 -4.90 4.75 -0.50
C ASP A 485 -6.05 5.75 -0.53
N LYS A 486 -6.33 6.31 -1.71
CA LYS A 486 -7.40 7.30 -1.93
C LYS A 486 -8.76 6.65 -2.16
N VAL A 487 -8.86 5.32 -2.34
CA VAL A 487 -10.16 4.62 -2.44
C VAL A 487 -10.84 4.59 -1.07
N THR A 488 -10.08 4.40 0.00
CA THR A 488 -10.56 4.39 1.38
C THR A 488 -10.44 5.74 2.08
N ALA A 489 -9.80 6.73 1.46
CA ALA A 489 -9.68 8.08 1.99
C ALA A 489 -11.03 8.81 1.96
N GLU A 490 -11.39 9.42 3.09
CA GLU A 490 -12.61 10.23 3.20
C GLU A 490 -12.43 11.59 2.53
N ARG A 491 -13.28 11.88 1.53
CA ARG A 491 -13.29 13.13 0.76
C ARG A 491 -14.71 13.59 0.53
N GLN A 492 -14.89 14.88 0.29
CA GLN A 492 -16.20 15.49 0.07
C GLN A 492 -16.82 15.06 -1.26
N PRO A 493 -17.94 14.27 -1.27
CA PRO A 493 -18.50 13.69 -2.49
C PRO A 493 -19.20 14.71 -3.38
N GLY A 494 -19.54 15.88 -2.84
CA GLY A 494 -20.28 16.88 -3.57
C GLY A 494 -21.58 16.31 -4.16
N SER A 495 -21.90 16.67 -5.39
CA SER A 495 -23.16 16.29 -6.04
C SER A 495 -23.35 14.79 -6.31
N THR A 496 -22.37 13.90 -6.07
CA THR A 496 -22.61 12.45 -6.11
C THR A 496 -23.45 11.98 -4.95
N PHE A 497 -23.44 12.70 -3.82
CA PHE A 497 -24.30 12.45 -2.66
C PHE A 497 -25.79 12.65 -2.95
N LYS A 498 -26.16 13.39 -4.01
CA LYS A 498 -27.55 13.54 -4.46
C LYS A 498 -28.24 12.22 -4.75
N LEU A 499 -27.48 11.13 -4.97
CA LEU A 499 -28.04 9.78 -5.04
C LEU A 499 -28.99 9.53 -3.88
N PHE A 500 -28.58 9.75 -2.65
CA PHE A 500 -29.33 9.44 -1.42
C PHE A 500 -30.54 10.35 -1.28
N VAL A 501 -30.41 11.64 -1.59
CA VAL A 501 -31.50 12.61 -1.55
C VAL A 501 -32.65 12.21 -2.49
N TYR A 502 -32.30 11.84 -3.72
CA TYR A 502 -33.29 11.46 -4.72
C TYR A 502 -33.80 10.02 -4.49
N THR A 503 -32.98 9.11 -3.97
CA THR A 503 -33.45 7.78 -3.55
C THR A 503 -34.49 7.89 -2.44
N GLU A 504 -34.25 8.73 -1.44
CA GLU A 504 -35.24 8.95 -0.38
C GLU A 504 -36.52 9.63 -0.91
N ALA A 505 -36.37 10.53 -1.89
CA ALA A 505 -37.54 11.10 -2.56
C ALA A 505 -38.39 10.03 -3.30
N MET A 506 -37.73 9.08 -3.99
CA MET A 506 -38.42 7.95 -4.63
C MET A 506 -39.04 7.00 -3.58
N ASN A 507 -38.36 6.76 -2.44
CA ASN A 507 -38.91 5.96 -1.34
C ASN A 507 -40.19 6.56 -0.76
N GLN A 508 -40.28 7.88 -0.72
CA GLN A 508 -41.49 8.60 -0.24
C GLN A 508 -42.54 8.81 -1.34
N GLY A 509 -42.38 8.18 -2.52
CA GLY A 509 -43.40 8.13 -3.57
C GLY A 509 -43.30 9.21 -4.64
N LEU A 510 -42.24 10.03 -4.63
CA LEU A 510 -41.99 10.94 -5.75
C LEU A 510 -41.45 10.16 -6.97
N THR A 511 -41.58 10.79 -8.13
CA THR A 511 -41.19 10.20 -9.43
C THR A 511 -40.21 11.12 -10.17
N PRO A 512 -39.43 10.61 -11.13
CA PRO A 512 -38.60 11.41 -12.02
C PRO A 512 -39.32 12.57 -12.71
N CYS A 513 -40.64 12.47 -12.90
CA CYS A 513 -41.46 13.47 -13.58
C CYS A 513 -42.04 14.54 -12.66
N ASP A 514 -41.98 14.33 -11.34
CA ASP A 514 -42.35 15.36 -10.38
C ASP A 514 -41.48 16.59 -10.53
N LYS A 515 -42.01 17.78 -10.24
CA LYS A 515 -41.31 19.03 -10.47
C LYS A 515 -41.04 19.79 -9.18
N ARG A 516 -39.88 20.46 -9.14
CA ARG A 516 -39.54 21.43 -8.08
C ARG A 516 -39.02 22.71 -8.71
N ARG A 517 -39.30 23.84 -8.04
CA ARG A 517 -38.82 25.15 -8.50
C ARG A 517 -37.34 25.34 -8.26
N ASP A 518 -36.67 25.85 -9.28
CA ASP A 518 -35.29 26.30 -9.22
C ASP A 518 -35.27 27.78 -8.80
N GLU A 519 -35.30 28.02 -7.50
CA GLU A 519 -35.37 29.34 -6.89
C GLU A 519 -34.32 29.53 -5.83
N TYR A 520 -34.05 30.78 -5.49
CA TYR A 520 -33.21 31.17 -4.36
C TYR A 520 -33.74 30.55 -3.04
N ILE A 521 -32.82 30.01 -2.26
CA ILE A 521 -33.07 29.42 -0.95
C ILE A 521 -32.14 30.10 0.06
N SER A 522 -32.69 30.49 1.22
CA SER A 522 -31.93 30.97 2.35
C SER A 522 -32.41 30.29 3.62
N MET A 523 -31.48 29.75 4.40
CA MET A 523 -31.78 29.02 5.64
C MET A 523 -30.83 29.49 6.75
N ASP A 524 -31.36 29.55 7.96
CA ASP A 524 -30.53 29.78 9.12
C ASP A 524 -29.91 28.45 9.56
N VAL A 525 -28.58 28.36 9.59
CA VAL A 525 -27.80 27.20 10.00
C VAL A 525 -26.83 27.58 11.11
N TYR A 526 -26.58 26.66 12.05
CA TYR A 526 -25.62 26.90 13.12
C TYR A 526 -24.18 26.63 12.61
N ASP A 527 -23.37 27.70 12.58
CA ASP A 527 -21.94 27.60 12.26
C ASP A 527 -21.16 27.18 13.50
N LYS A 528 -20.68 25.92 13.51
CA LYS A 528 -19.92 25.34 14.64
C LYS A 528 -18.58 26.04 14.88
N LYS A 529 -17.98 26.68 13.86
CA LYS A 529 -16.70 27.40 13.98
C LYS A 529 -16.88 28.77 14.58
N LYS A 530 -17.95 29.46 14.22
CA LYS A 530 -18.27 30.81 14.70
C LYS A 530 -19.12 30.80 15.95
N HIS A 531 -19.72 29.64 16.30
CA HIS A 531 -20.69 29.47 17.39
C HIS A 531 -21.91 30.41 17.30
N GLU A 532 -22.38 30.67 16.05
CA GLU A 532 -23.53 31.56 15.78
C GLU A 532 -24.42 31.00 14.67
N MET A 533 -25.68 31.50 14.63
CA MET A 533 -26.57 31.23 13.49
C MET A 533 -26.18 32.11 12.32
N VAL A 534 -25.92 31.49 11.17
CA VAL A 534 -25.57 32.18 9.91
C VAL A 534 -26.57 31.84 8.81
N LYS A 535 -26.81 32.77 7.93
CA LYS A 535 -27.62 32.50 6.74
C LYS A 535 -26.82 31.74 5.70
N TRP A 536 -27.25 30.54 5.43
CA TRP A 536 -26.72 29.69 4.36
C TRP A 536 -27.59 29.84 3.10
N THR A 537 -26.96 30.23 1.99
CA THR A 537 -27.59 30.51 0.72
C THR A 537 -26.88 29.74 -0.40
N PRO A 538 -27.27 28.45 -0.62
CA PRO A 538 -26.65 27.65 -1.67
C PRO A 538 -26.98 28.19 -3.06
N SER A 539 -25.95 28.32 -3.90
CA SER A 539 -26.12 28.70 -5.31
C SER A 539 -26.02 27.50 -6.24
N ASN A 540 -26.62 27.63 -7.43
CA ASN A 540 -26.35 26.67 -8.52
C ASN A 540 -24.94 26.87 -9.06
N ALA A 541 -24.40 25.86 -9.75
CA ALA A 541 -23.02 25.88 -10.26
C ALA A 541 -22.75 27.04 -11.24
N ASN A 542 -23.78 27.52 -11.93
CA ASN A 542 -23.72 28.71 -12.83
C ASN A 542 -24.07 30.03 -12.14
N GLY A 543 -24.22 30.02 -10.79
CA GLY A 543 -24.55 31.20 -10.01
C GLY A 543 -25.96 31.77 -10.23
N SER A 544 -26.84 31.13 -11.01
CA SER A 544 -28.19 31.66 -11.39
C SER A 544 -29.30 30.66 -11.08
N PHE A 545 -30.51 31.16 -10.92
CA PHE A 545 -31.73 30.41 -10.75
C PHE A 545 -32.65 30.71 -11.93
N SER A 546 -33.30 29.67 -12.48
CA SER A 546 -34.20 29.85 -13.64
C SER A 546 -35.58 30.40 -13.27
N GLY A 547 -36.02 30.18 -12.00
CA GLY A 547 -37.39 30.46 -11.55
C GLY A 547 -38.41 29.45 -12.04
N ASP A 548 -38.04 28.53 -12.92
CA ASP A 548 -38.91 27.54 -13.53
C ASP A 548 -39.16 26.34 -12.62
N SER A 549 -40.25 25.63 -12.89
CA SER A 549 -40.56 24.34 -12.29
C SER A 549 -39.96 23.21 -13.13
N ILE A 550 -38.92 22.56 -12.60
CA ILE A 550 -38.06 21.62 -13.34
C ILE A 550 -38.38 20.18 -12.92
N PRO A 551 -38.59 19.22 -13.86
CA PRO A 551 -38.74 17.81 -13.54
C PRO A 551 -37.48 17.28 -12.79
N LEU A 552 -37.71 16.42 -11.81
CA LEU A 552 -36.61 15.84 -11.00
C LEU A 552 -35.55 15.15 -11.85
N LYS A 553 -35.98 14.51 -12.97
CA LYS A 553 -35.08 13.89 -13.94
C LYS A 553 -34.09 14.91 -14.53
N SER A 554 -34.58 16.04 -15.01
CA SER A 554 -33.74 17.09 -15.59
C SER A 554 -32.90 17.81 -14.51
N ALA A 555 -33.46 18.01 -13.30
CA ALA A 555 -32.75 18.61 -12.18
C ALA A 555 -31.57 17.74 -11.69
N PHE A 556 -31.77 16.42 -11.59
CA PHE A 556 -30.71 15.46 -11.25
C PHE A 556 -29.62 15.43 -12.33
N ALA A 557 -30.00 15.34 -13.61
CA ALA A 557 -29.10 15.29 -14.76
C ALA A 557 -28.20 16.53 -14.85
N LYS A 558 -28.79 17.73 -14.68
CA LYS A 558 -28.07 19.03 -14.66
C LYS A 558 -27.43 19.35 -13.32
N SER A 559 -27.66 18.51 -12.33
CA SER A 559 -27.11 18.67 -10.95
C SER A 559 -27.50 19.98 -10.27
N ILE A 560 -28.77 20.43 -10.41
CA ILE A 560 -29.27 21.69 -9.87
C ILE A 560 -29.26 21.62 -8.33
N ASN A 561 -28.59 22.59 -7.69
CA ASN A 561 -28.39 22.60 -6.23
C ASN A 561 -29.66 23.03 -5.47
N SER A 562 -30.33 24.07 -5.94
CA SER A 562 -31.57 24.57 -5.33
C SER A 562 -32.65 23.48 -5.20
N VAL A 563 -32.84 22.69 -6.26
CA VAL A 563 -33.79 21.56 -6.26
C VAL A 563 -33.35 20.47 -5.27
N ALA A 564 -32.04 20.12 -5.23
CA ALA A 564 -31.53 19.09 -4.30
C ALA A 564 -31.69 19.50 -2.84
N VAL A 565 -31.41 20.77 -2.52
CA VAL A 565 -31.56 21.29 -1.15
C VAL A 565 -33.05 21.32 -0.74
N ARG A 566 -33.95 21.73 -1.65
CA ARG A 566 -35.40 21.69 -1.40
C ARG A 566 -35.89 20.28 -1.14
N LEU A 567 -35.47 19.30 -1.94
CA LEU A 567 -35.78 17.90 -1.68
C LEU A 567 -35.21 17.43 -0.35
N GLY A 568 -33.96 17.80 0.01
CA GLY A 568 -33.35 17.47 1.27
C GLY A 568 -34.19 17.95 2.48
N GLN A 569 -34.76 19.15 2.39
CA GLN A 569 -35.66 19.67 3.40
C GLN A 569 -37.00 18.91 3.42
N GLU A 570 -37.59 18.66 2.26
CA GLU A 570 -38.89 17.97 2.15
C GLU A 570 -38.81 16.52 2.64
N MET A 571 -37.78 15.81 2.30
CA MET A 571 -37.57 14.41 2.67
C MET A 571 -37.07 14.24 4.10
N GLY A 572 -36.37 15.24 4.64
CA GLY A 572 -35.77 15.23 5.98
C GLY A 572 -34.33 14.62 5.98
N ILE A 573 -33.36 15.42 6.46
CA ILE A 573 -31.94 15.05 6.44
C ILE A 573 -31.67 13.73 7.16
N LYS A 574 -32.31 13.48 8.31
CA LYS A 574 -32.15 12.22 9.06
C LYS A 574 -32.55 10.99 8.25
N ARG A 575 -33.63 11.04 7.50
CA ARG A 575 -34.06 9.92 6.63
C ARG A 575 -33.09 9.70 5.48
N ILE A 576 -32.53 10.78 4.94
CA ILE A 576 -31.48 10.68 3.92
C ILE A 576 -30.23 10.01 4.49
N ILE A 577 -29.85 10.32 5.75
CA ILE A 577 -28.74 9.66 6.45
C ILE A 577 -29.06 8.16 6.62
N GLU A 578 -30.25 7.80 7.10
CA GLU A 578 -30.67 6.41 7.26
C GLU A 578 -30.64 5.65 5.93
N THR A 579 -31.12 6.27 4.84
CA THR A 579 -31.06 5.69 3.50
C THR A 579 -29.62 5.50 3.02
N ALA A 580 -28.75 6.48 3.24
CA ALA A 580 -27.34 6.37 2.91
C ALA A 580 -26.63 5.23 3.69
N GLN A 581 -26.90 5.12 4.98
CA GLN A 581 -26.37 4.05 5.84
C GLN A 581 -26.84 2.66 5.41
N LYS A 582 -28.14 2.50 5.12
CA LYS A 582 -28.68 1.24 4.57
C LYS A 582 -28.04 0.85 3.24
N MET A 583 -27.66 1.82 2.43
CA MET A 583 -26.98 1.61 1.15
C MET A 583 -25.46 1.44 1.30
N GLY A 584 -24.92 1.35 2.53
CA GLY A 584 -23.52 0.98 2.80
C GLY A 584 -22.60 2.14 3.16
N ILE A 585 -23.09 3.37 3.39
CA ILE A 585 -22.24 4.46 3.90
C ILE A 585 -22.01 4.27 5.39
N GLN A 586 -20.76 4.10 5.78
CA GLN A 586 -20.32 3.97 7.18
C GLN A 586 -19.64 5.24 7.69
N SER A 587 -19.12 6.06 6.79
CA SER A 587 -18.52 7.36 7.12
C SER A 587 -19.51 8.25 7.88
N PRO A 588 -19.07 9.05 8.86
CA PRO A 588 -19.94 9.91 9.66
C PRO A 588 -20.63 10.99 8.82
N LEU A 589 -21.95 11.05 8.86
CA LEU A 589 -22.76 12.03 8.15
C LEU A 589 -23.30 13.10 9.11
N ASN A 590 -23.14 14.37 8.75
CA ASN A 590 -23.66 15.49 9.55
C ASN A 590 -25.14 15.74 9.27
N ASP A 591 -25.94 15.86 10.32
CA ASP A 591 -27.38 16.22 10.25
C ASP A 591 -27.50 17.75 10.01
N GLU A 592 -27.18 18.18 8.80
CA GLU A 592 -27.19 19.59 8.38
C GLU A 592 -27.77 19.71 6.96
N PRO A 593 -28.49 20.79 6.62
CA PRO A 593 -29.08 20.99 5.29
C PRO A 593 -28.08 20.89 4.13
N SER A 594 -26.81 21.24 4.38
CA SER A 594 -25.73 21.17 3.40
C SER A 594 -25.40 19.74 2.98
N LEU A 595 -25.81 18.71 3.76
CA LEU A 595 -25.65 17.31 3.39
C LEU A 595 -26.32 16.96 2.06
N ALA A 596 -27.41 17.62 1.71
CA ALA A 596 -28.08 17.44 0.43
C ALA A 596 -27.18 17.77 -0.79
N LEU A 597 -26.09 18.51 -0.57
CA LEU A 597 -25.07 18.82 -1.57
C LEU A 597 -23.76 18.04 -1.38
N GLY A 598 -23.75 17.11 -0.42
CA GLY A 598 -22.60 16.26 -0.14
C GLY A 598 -21.48 16.98 0.62
N SER A 599 -21.83 17.63 1.74
CA SER A 599 -20.86 18.35 2.59
C SER A 599 -20.09 17.46 3.56
N SER A 600 -20.59 16.26 3.89
CA SER A 600 -19.88 15.27 4.71
C SER A 600 -18.93 14.46 3.88
N ASP A 601 -17.78 14.12 4.45
CA ASP A 601 -16.77 13.31 3.76
C ASP A 601 -17.21 11.84 3.73
N VAL A 602 -16.95 11.15 2.59
CA VAL A 602 -17.16 9.72 2.41
C VAL A 602 -16.02 9.15 1.59
N ASN A 603 -15.80 7.84 1.64
CA ASN A 603 -14.81 7.21 0.80
C ASN A 603 -15.41 6.67 -0.51
N LEU A 604 -14.53 6.42 -1.49
CA LEU A 604 -14.96 6.00 -2.83
C LEU A 604 -15.58 4.60 -2.83
N LEU A 605 -15.09 3.68 -2.01
CA LEU A 605 -15.60 2.31 -1.94
C LEU A 605 -17.05 2.28 -1.46
N GLU A 606 -17.34 2.96 -0.35
CA GLU A 606 -18.70 3.07 0.20
C GLU A 606 -19.66 3.72 -0.81
N LEU A 607 -19.22 4.79 -1.45
CA LEU A 607 -20.04 5.49 -2.43
C LEU A 607 -20.31 4.60 -3.65
N ALA A 608 -19.29 3.90 -4.18
CA ALA A 608 -19.46 2.96 -5.30
C ALA A 608 -20.42 1.81 -4.92
N ASN A 609 -20.30 1.31 -3.70
CA ASN A 609 -21.18 0.25 -3.20
C ASN A 609 -22.65 0.71 -3.10
N ALA A 610 -22.89 1.96 -2.68
CA ALA A 610 -24.23 2.54 -2.70
C ALA A 610 -24.82 2.65 -4.12
N TYR A 611 -23.98 2.97 -5.10
CA TYR A 611 -24.40 2.96 -6.53
C TYR A 611 -24.63 1.54 -7.03
N CYS A 612 -23.92 0.53 -6.53
CA CYS A 612 -24.19 -0.89 -6.80
C CYS A 612 -25.59 -1.30 -6.32
N THR A 613 -26.00 -0.85 -5.13
CA THR A 613 -27.36 -1.09 -4.60
C THR A 613 -28.45 -0.64 -5.58
N VAL A 614 -28.30 0.55 -6.19
CA VAL A 614 -29.25 1.04 -7.20
C VAL A 614 -29.17 0.21 -8.48
N ALA A 615 -27.96 -0.12 -8.95
CA ALA A 615 -27.75 -0.93 -10.16
C ALA A 615 -28.29 -2.36 -9.99
N ASN A 616 -28.31 -2.89 -8.76
CA ASN A 616 -28.81 -4.21 -8.37
C ASN A 616 -30.26 -4.19 -7.87
N ASN A 617 -31.09 -3.31 -8.42
CA ASN A 617 -32.53 -3.24 -8.14
C ASN A 617 -32.87 -3.06 -6.65
N GLY A 618 -32.02 -2.37 -5.92
CA GLY A 618 -32.20 -2.07 -4.50
C GLY A 618 -31.67 -3.11 -3.53
N LYS A 619 -31.06 -4.17 -4.04
CA LYS A 619 -30.37 -5.18 -3.24
C LYS A 619 -28.93 -4.75 -2.97
N HIS A 620 -28.57 -4.71 -1.72
CA HIS A 620 -27.25 -4.37 -1.22
C HIS A 620 -26.41 -5.63 -0.99
N HIS A 621 -25.13 -5.55 -1.30
CA HIS A 621 -24.08 -6.50 -0.89
C HIS A 621 -22.95 -5.71 -0.28
N ASP A 622 -22.34 -6.21 0.78
CA ASP A 622 -21.08 -5.65 1.29
C ASP A 622 -19.98 -5.81 0.24
N PRO A 623 -19.00 -4.92 0.20
CA PRO A 623 -17.85 -5.06 -0.69
C PRO A 623 -17.06 -6.34 -0.40
N VAL A 624 -16.89 -7.19 -1.40
CA VAL A 624 -16.13 -8.45 -1.30
C VAL A 624 -14.77 -8.27 -1.95
N LEU A 625 -13.70 -8.36 -1.14
CA LEU A 625 -12.32 -8.33 -1.61
C LEU A 625 -11.73 -9.73 -1.69
N VAL A 626 -12.07 -10.61 -0.73
CA VAL A 626 -11.56 -11.98 -0.61
C VAL A 626 -12.72 -12.94 -0.74
N THR A 627 -12.61 -13.94 -1.60
CA THR A 627 -13.65 -14.97 -1.79
C THR A 627 -13.46 -16.16 -0.87
N ARG A 628 -12.20 -16.62 -0.71
CA ARG A 628 -11.84 -17.75 0.15
C ARG A 628 -10.37 -17.70 0.54
N ILE A 629 -10.04 -18.35 1.65
CA ILE A 629 -8.67 -18.57 2.10
C ILE A 629 -8.47 -20.06 2.37
N VAL A 630 -7.34 -20.58 1.90
CA VAL A 630 -6.89 -21.95 2.13
C VAL A 630 -5.60 -21.91 2.92
N ASP A 631 -5.50 -22.68 3.99
CA ASP A 631 -4.27 -22.80 4.77
C ASP A 631 -3.20 -23.65 4.04
N ARG A 632 -2.01 -23.74 4.63
CA ARG A 632 -0.88 -24.50 4.08
C ARG A 632 -1.17 -26.01 3.94
N ASP A 633 -2.10 -26.54 4.73
CA ASP A 633 -2.49 -27.96 4.72
C ASP A 633 -3.56 -28.25 3.66
N GLY A 634 -4.03 -27.22 2.94
CA GLY A 634 -5.03 -27.30 1.88
C GLY A 634 -6.47 -27.24 2.39
N LYS A 635 -6.67 -26.92 3.67
CA LYS A 635 -8.00 -26.75 4.25
C LYS A 635 -8.51 -25.34 3.97
N GLU A 636 -9.76 -25.23 3.53
CA GLU A 636 -10.45 -23.95 3.42
C GLU A 636 -10.82 -23.44 4.82
N VAL A 637 -10.31 -22.26 5.17
CA VAL A 637 -10.46 -21.66 6.51
C VAL A 637 -11.31 -20.40 6.50
N TYR A 638 -11.56 -19.82 5.33
CA TYR A 638 -12.44 -18.68 5.14
C TYR A 638 -13.20 -18.79 3.82
N THR A 639 -14.48 -18.45 3.85
CA THR A 639 -15.34 -18.23 2.67
C THR A 639 -16.12 -16.96 2.88
N ALA A 640 -16.17 -16.09 1.87
CA ALA A 640 -16.91 -14.83 1.95
C ALA A 640 -18.39 -15.08 2.24
N PRO A 641 -18.98 -14.44 3.23
CA PRO A 641 -20.40 -14.54 3.48
C PRO A 641 -21.21 -13.90 2.35
N SER A 642 -22.41 -14.43 2.10
CA SER A 642 -23.40 -13.74 1.25
C SER A 642 -24.18 -12.74 2.09
N THR A 643 -24.11 -11.47 1.71
CA THR A 643 -24.73 -10.35 2.46
C THR A 643 -25.87 -9.69 1.69
N GLU A 644 -26.52 -10.42 0.74
CA GLU A 644 -27.61 -9.84 -0.07
C GLU A 644 -28.80 -9.44 0.81
N GLU A 645 -29.15 -8.15 0.81
CA GLU A 645 -30.29 -7.59 1.51
C GLU A 645 -31.03 -6.56 0.64
N GLN A 646 -32.38 -6.62 0.60
CA GLN A 646 -33.21 -5.60 -0.04
C GLN A 646 -33.30 -4.38 0.86
N VAL A 647 -32.52 -3.34 0.62
CA VAL A 647 -32.40 -2.14 1.48
C VAL A 647 -33.23 -0.95 0.99
N ILE A 648 -33.53 -0.90 -0.30
CA ILE A 648 -34.48 0.06 -0.88
C ILE A 648 -35.48 -0.69 -1.78
N PRO A 649 -36.74 -0.22 -1.89
CA PRO A 649 -37.75 -0.87 -2.75
C PRO A 649 -37.27 -0.96 -4.20
N TYR A 650 -37.65 -2.04 -4.89
CA TYR A 650 -37.38 -2.22 -6.32
C TYR A 650 -37.82 -1.02 -7.16
N LYS A 651 -39.02 -0.51 -6.91
CA LYS A 651 -39.59 0.68 -7.58
C LYS A 651 -38.65 1.89 -7.45
N SER A 652 -38.17 2.17 -6.23
CA SER A 652 -37.26 3.30 -6.00
C SER A 652 -35.94 3.13 -6.73
N ALA A 653 -35.35 1.92 -6.69
CA ALA A 653 -34.15 1.61 -7.42
C ALA A 653 -34.31 1.75 -8.94
N PHE A 654 -35.41 1.24 -9.50
CA PHE A 654 -35.73 1.40 -10.93
C PHE A 654 -35.84 2.87 -11.31
N LEU A 655 -36.58 3.68 -10.54
CA LEU A 655 -36.73 5.11 -10.80
C LEU A 655 -35.39 5.86 -10.69
N MET A 656 -34.54 5.46 -9.76
CA MET A 656 -33.18 6.00 -9.66
C MET A 656 -32.28 5.61 -10.84
N GLN A 657 -32.40 4.38 -11.37
CA GLN A 657 -31.72 3.99 -12.62
C GLN A 657 -32.13 4.91 -13.78
N GLN A 658 -33.42 5.31 -13.87
CA GLN A 658 -33.90 6.27 -14.89
C GLN A 658 -33.29 7.66 -14.68
N LEU A 659 -33.10 8.11 -13.42
CA LEU A 659 -32.43 9.38 -13.12
C LEU A 659 -30.95 9.35 -13.53
N LEU A 660 -30.25 8.27 -13.21
CA LEU A 660 -28.83 8.08 -13.55
C LEU A 660 -28.62 8.04 -15.07
N GLN A 661 -29.49 7.32 -15.82
CA GLN A 661 -29.49 7.33 -17.29
C GLN A 661 -29.80 8.72 -17.84
N GLY A 662 -30.67 9.48 -17.15
CA GLY A 662 -30.94 10.88 -17.45
C GLY A 662 -29.69 11.76 -17.50
N GLY A 663 -28.72 11.52 -16.62
CA GLY A 663 -27.42 12.22 -16.62
C GLY A 663 -26.70 12.21 -17.97
N MET A 664 -26.94 11.18 -18.79
CA MET A 664 -26.36 11.02 -20.11
C MET A 664 -27.32 11.42 -21.26
N ARG A 665 -28.63 11.36 -21.03
CA ARG A 665 -29.67 11.53 -22.07
C ARG A 665 -30.30 12.91 -22.06
N GLU A 666 -30.45 13.54 -20.87
CA GLU A 666 -31.10 14.86 -20.75
C GLU A 666 -30.23 15.96 -21.33
N PRO A 667 -30.82 16.95 -22.05
CA PRO A 667 -30.08 18.10 -22.55
C PRO A 667 -29.34 18.85 -21.43
N GLY A 668 -28.02 19.04 -21.60
CA GLY A 668 -27.15 19.65 -20.58
C GLY A 668 -26.87 18.77 -19.36
N GLY A 669 -27.07 17.46 -19.49
CA GLY A 669 -26.68 16.50 -18.45
C GLY A 669 -25.16 16.44 -18.26
N THR A 670 -24.72 16.41 -17.01
CA THR A 670 -23.28 16.53 -16.66
C THR A 670 -22.44 15.30 -17.00
N SER A 671 -23.07 14.17 -17.36
CA SER A 671 -22.40 12.91 -17.71
C SER A 671 -22.36 12.65 -19.22
N GLN A 672 -22.85 13.57 -20.06
CA GLN A 672 -22.95 13.39 -21.53
C GLN A 672 -21.60 13.14 -22.20
N SER A 673 -20.49 13.69 -21.65
CA SER A 673 -19.15 13.49 -22.22
C SER A 673 -18.71 12.01 -22.19
N LEU A 674 -19.37 11.15 -21.39
CA LEU A 674 -19.11 9.71 -21.38
C LEU A 674 -19.35 9.05 -22.74
N TRP A 675 -20.28 9.58 -23.55
CA TRP A 675 -20.55 9.08 -24.92
C TRP A 675 -19.32 9.11 -25.82
N GLY A 676 -18.37 10.02 -25.58
CA GLY A 676 -17.10 10.06 -26.30
C GLY A 676 -16.24 8.82 -26.15
N TYR A 677 -16.45 8.05 -25.08
CA TYR A 677 -15.69 6.83 -24.77
C TYR A 677 -16.44 5.54 -25.14
N ILE A 678 -17.76 5.52 -24.93
CA ILE A 678 -18.58 4.30 -25.03
C ILE A 678 -19.63 4.38 -26.14
N GLY A 679 -19.60 5.39 -27.00
CA GLY A 679 -20.62 5.64 -28.06
C GLY A 679 -20.76 4.49 -29.09
N ASN A 680 -19.77 3.61 -29.19
CA ASN A 680 -19.80 2.40 -30.01
C ASN A 680 -20.48 1.20 -29.31
N VAL A 681 -20.71 1.24 -28.01
CA VAL A 681 -21.34 0.14 -27.23
C VAL A 681 -22.87 0.28 -27.34
N ARG A 682 -23.52 -0.64 -28.04
CA ARG A 682 -24.97 -0.56 -28.34
C ARG A 682 -25.82 -1.50 -27.50
N ASP A 683 -25.25 -2.53 -26.95
CA ASP A 683 -25.92 -3.61 -26.21
C ASP A 683 -25.92 -3.40 -24.69
N THR A 684 -25.35 -2.30 -24.23
CA THR A 684 -25.26 -1.96 -22.81
C THR A 684 -25.85 -0.58 -22.54
N GLU A 685 -26.58 -0.46 -21.43
CA GLU A 685 -27.10 0.79 -20.92
C GLU A 685 -26.20 1.36 -19.82
N PHE A 686 -26.01 2.67 -19.87
CA PHE A 686 -25.15 3.38 -18.94
C PHE A 686 -25.90 4.55 -18.30
N GLY A 687 -25.53 4.85 -17.08
CA GLY A 687 -25.93 6.04 -16.35
C GLY A 687 -24.74 6.60 -15.54
N GLY A 688 -24.88 7.80 -15.03
CA GLY A 688 -23.82 8.35 -14.19
C GLY A 688 -24.16 9.67 -13.53
N LYS A 689 -23.33 10.01 -12.54
CA LYS A 689 -23.42 11.26 -11.80
C LYS A 689 -22.02 11.83 -11.56
N THR A 690 -21.85 13.10 -11.86
CA THR A 690 -20.65 13.87 -11.52
C THR A 690 -20.78 14.50 -10.14
N GLY A 691 -19.65 14.64 -9.45
CA GLY A 691 -19.52 15.42 -8.22
C GLY A 691 -18.37 16.40 -8.33
N THR A 692 -18.49 17.54 -7.67
CA THR A 692 -17.43 18.52 -7.54
C THR A 692 -17.68 19.30 -6.25
N SER A 693 -16.65 19.46 -5.41
CA SER A 693 -16.72 20.35 -4.25
C SER A 693 -16.66 21.83 -4.68
N ASN A 694 -17.10 22.74 -3.82
CA ASN A 694 -17.26 24.16 -4.15
C ASN A 694 -16.01 24.84 -4.72
N ASN A 695 -14.84 24.48 -4.22
CA ASN A 695 -13.55 25.03 -4.65
C ASN A 695 -12.79 24.13 -5.63
N HIS A 696 -13.45 23.11 -6.22
CA HIS A 696 -12.87 22.13 -7.14
C HIS A 696 -11.71 21.31 -6.53
N SER A 697 -11.64 21.18 -5.20
CA SER A 697 -10.62 20.35 -4.52
C SER A 697 -10.88 18.85 -4.67
N ASP A 698 -12.17 18.49 -4.85
CA ASP A 698 -12.59 17.10 -4.99
C ASP A 698 -13.52 16.98 -6.20
N ALA A 699 -13.11 16.17 -7.13
CA ALA A 699 -13.84 15.91 -8.38
C ALA A 699 -14.17 14.42 -8.46
N TRP A 700 -15.45 14.09 -8.69
CA TRP A 700 -15.97 12.74 -8.64
C TRP A 700 -16.75 12.39 -9.91
N PHE A 701 -16.72 11.12 -10.24
CA PHE A 701 -17.67 10.53 -11.18
C PHE A 701 -18.06 9.12 -10.72
N MET A 702 -19.36 8.90 -10.64
CA MET A 702 -19.95 7.59 -10.39
C MET A 702 -20.70 7.15 -11.64
N GLY A 703 -20.30 6.04 -12.22
CA GLY A 703 -20.90 5.49 -13.42
C GLY A 703 -21.53 4.13 -13.14
N VAL A 704 -22.68 3.87 -13.73
CA VAL A 704 -23.42 2.63 -13.56
C VAL A 704 -23.75 1.97 -14.90
N SER A 705 -23.57 0.66 -14.94
CA SER A 705 -24.22 -0.23 -15.90
C SER A 705 -24.90 -1.37 -15.13
N PRO A 706 -25.73 -2.19 -15.74
CA PRO A 706 -26.46 -3.24 -15.01
C PRO A 706 -25.55 -4.24 -14.28
N LYS A 707 -24.34 -4.47 -14.80
CA LYS A 707 -23.43 -5.52 -14.31
C LYS A 707 -22.05 -5.02 -13.85
N LEU A 708 -21.79 -3.71 -13.98
CA LEU A 708 -20.52 -3.13 -13.58
C LEU A 708 -20.71 -1.67 -13.20
N VAL A 709 -20.40 -1.35 -11.96
CA VAL A 709 -20.38 0.03 -11.43
C VAL A 709 -18.94 0.47 -11.30
N VAL A 710 -18.66 1.71 -11.66
CA VAL A 710 -17.33 2.31 -11.56
C VAL A 710 -17.40 3.64 -10.83
N GLY A 711 -16.39 3.91 -10.04
CA GLY A 711 -16.23 5.19 -9.35
C GLY A 711 -14.83 5.74 -9.54
N ALA A 712 -14.70 7.05 -9.68
CA ALA A 712 -13.41 7.73 -9.68
C ALA A 712 -13.46 9.03 -8.89
N TRP A 713 -12.36 9.32 -8.21
CA TRP A 713 -12.07 10.60 -7.56
C TRP A 713 -10.76 11.18 -8.10
N VAL A 714 -10.69 12.50 -8.22
CA VAL A 714 -9.48 13.25 -8.57
C VAL A 714 -9.40 14.51 -7.71
N GLY A 715 -8.22 14.77 -7.13
CA GLY A 715 -7.98 15.94 -6.30
C GLY A 715 -6.52 16.11 -5.93
N GLY A 716 -6.18 17.17 -5.22
CA GLY A 716 -4.86 17.36 -4.63
C GLY A 716 -4.68 16.52 -3.35
N GLU A 717 -3.42 16.24 -2.97
CA GLU A 717 -3.11 15.65 -1.66
C GLU A 717 -3.71 16.49 -0.52
N TYR A 718 -3.60 17.80 -0.64
CA TYR A 718 -4.21 18.78 0.26
C TYR A 718 -5.35 19.49 -0.46
N ARG A 719 -6.48 19.75 0.22
CA ARG A 719 -7.65 20.43 -0.36
C ARG A 719 -7.37 21.85 -0.85
N CYS A 720 -6.30 22.47 -0.39
CA CYS A 720 -5.86 23.77 -0.86
C CYS A 720 -5.12 23.74 -2.21
N ILE A 721 -4.87 22.53 -2.74
CA ILE A 721 -4.24 22.33 -4.06
C ILE A 721 -5.31 21.87 -5.04
N HIS A 722 -5.77 22.78 -5.87
CA HIS A 722 -6.89 22.55 -6.76
C HIS A 722 -6.87 23.49 -7.99
N PHE A 723 -7.68 23.17 -9.00
CA PHE A 723 -7.97 24.11 -10.08
C PHE A 723 -8.83 25.26 -9.58
N ARG A 724 -8.61 26.46 -10.10
CA ARG A 724 -9.43 27.65 -9.77
C ARG A 724 -10.75 27.70 -10.54
N THR A 725 -10.88 26.96 -11.64
CA THR A 725 -12.05 27.00 -12.52
C THR A 725 -12.66 25.61 -12.70
N GLY A 726 -14.00 25.55 -12.82
CA GLY A 726 -14.75 24.35 -13.14
C GLY A 726 -14.47 23.81 -14.54
N ALA A 727 -14.04 24.68 -15.47
CA ALA A 727 -13.72 24.28 -16.84
C ALA A 727 -12.67 23.14 -16.90
N LEU A 728 -11.71 23.14 -15.98
CA LEU A 728 -10.65 22.13 -15.87
C LEU A 728 -10.82 21.22 -14.66
N GLY A 729 -11.36 21.72 -13.52
CA GLY A 729 -11.36 21.04 -12.23
C GLY A 729 -12.62 20.23 -11.91
N GLN A 730 -13.69 20.31 -12.73
CA GLN A 730 -14.92 19.56 -12.43
C GLN A 730 -14.82 18.07 -12.76
N GLY A 731 -15.66 17.25 -12.09
CA GLY A 731 -15.68 15.79 -12.23
C GLY A 731 -15.86 15.27 -13.65
N SER A 732 -16.61 16.00 -14.51
CA SER A 732 -16.76 15.63 -15.92
C SER A 732 -15.48 15.79 -16.76
N ARG A 733 -14.50 16.54 -16.29
CA ARG A 733 -13.21 16.80 -16.98
C ARG A 733 -12.05 16.00 -16.41
N THR A 734 -12.12 15.62 -15.14
CA THR A 734 -11.04 14.96 -14.42
C THR A 734 -11.33 13.49 -14.12
N ALA A 735 -12.39 13.19 -13.35
CA ALA A 735 -12.72 11.84 -12.89
C ALA A 735 -13.48 11.01 -13.94
N LEU A 736 -14.45 11.59 -14.65
CA LEU A 736 -15.26 10.88 -15.65
C LEU A 736 -14.40 10.22 -16.74
N PRO A 737 -13.35 10.87 -17.31
CA PRO A 737 -12.55 10.22 -18.33
C PRO A 737 -11.81 8.97 -17.86
N ILE A 738 -11.44 8.85 -16.58
CA ILE A 738 -10.85 7.61 -16.02
C ILE A 738 -11.84 6.46 -16.20
N CYS A 739 -13.08 6.65 -15.74
CA CYS A 739 -14.15 5.67 -15.90
C CYS A 739 -14.49 5.41 -17.39
N GLY A 740 -14.45 6.47 -18.21
CA GLY A 740 -14.70 6.39 -19.65
C GLY A 740 -13.67 5.50 -20.37
N TYR A 741 -12.37 5.71 -20.15
CA TYR A 741 -11.30 4.87 -20.70
C TYR A 741 -11.38 3.44 -20.19
N PHE A 742 -11.62 3.24 -18.90
CA PHE A 742 -11.78 1.91 -18.32
C PHE A 742 -12.92 1.14 -19.01
N TRP A 743 -14.13 1.73 -19.11
CA TRP A 743 -15.23 1.10 -19.79
C TRP A 743 -14.96 0.89 -21.28
N GLN A 744 -14.28 1.83 -21.93
CA GLN A 744 -13.87 1.66 -23.32
C GLN A 744 -13.02 0.38 -23.49
N TYR A 745 -12.08 0.13 -22.59
CA TYR A 745 -11.23 -1.07 -22.64
C TYR A 745 -12.04 -2.34 -22.32
N VAL A 746 -12.80 -2.34 -21.24
CA VAL A 746 -13.58 -3.52 -20.79
C VAL A 746 -14.66 -3.89 -21.79
N MET A 747 -15.44 -2.93 -22.29
CA MET A 747 -16.57 -3.22 -23.18
C MET A 747 -16.15 -3.58 -24.62
N ASN A 748 -14.92 -3.29 -25.01
CA ASN A 748 -14.37 -3.73 -26.29
C ASN A 748 -13.57 -5.04 -26.18
N ASP A 749 -13.36 -5.60 -24.98
CA ASP A 749 -12.69 -6.88 -24.79
C ASP A 749 -13.70 -8.04 -24.79
N PRO A 750 -13.63 -8.98 -25.77
CA PRO A 750 -14.53 -10.12 -25.83
C PRO A 750 -14.58 -10.98 -24.56
N ALA A 751 -13.51 -11.00 -23.76
CA ALA A 751 -13.47 -11.75 -22.51
C ALA A 751 -14.45 -11.20 -21.45
N PHE A 752 -14.89 -9.98 -21.60
CA PHE A 752 -15.78 -9.30 -20.66
C PHE A 752 -17.21 -9.09 -21.19
N GLN A 753 -17.60 -9.82 -22.24
CA GLN A 753 -18.96 -9.78 -22.80
C GLN A 753 -20.05 -10.03 -21.74
N LYS A 754 -19.74 -10.77 -20.67
CA LYS A 754 -20.68 -11.01 -19.56
C LYS A 754 -21.11 -9.71 -18.83
N TYR A 755 -20.34 -8.64 -18.93
CA TYR A 755 -20.66 -7.35 -18.31
C TYR A 755 -21.56 -6.45 -19.17
N HIS A 756 -21.83 -6.85 -20.41
CA HIS A 756 -22.81 -6.19 -21.26
C HIS A 756 -24.22 -6.50 -20.77
N GLY A 757 -25.15 -5.56 -20.97
CA GLY A 757 -26.55 -5.74 -20.63
C GLY A 757 -27.35 -4.45 -20.53
N LYS A 758 -28.64 -4.63 -20.39
CA LYS A 758 -29.60 -3.52 -20.19
C LYS A 758 -30.20 -3.66 -18.81
N PHE A 759 -30.61 -2.55 -18.24
CA PHE A 759 -31.40 -2.55 -17.01
C PHE A 759 -32.71 -3.29 -17.21
N ASP A 760 -33.21 -3.90 -16.15
CA ASP A 760 -34.45 -4.63 -16.21
C ASP A 760 -35.60 -3.70 -16.64
N LYS A 761 -36.54 -4.25 -17.42
CA LYS A 761 -37.79 -3.54 -17.67
C LYS A 761 -38.64 -3.61 -16.40
N PRO A 762 -39.45 -2.58 -16.14
CA PRO A 762 -40.33 -2.63 -14.98
C PRO A 762 -41.26 -3.82 -15.11
N HIS A 763 -41.27 -4.69 -14.12
CA HIS A 763 -42.17 -5.86 -14.01
C HIS A 763 -43.20 -5.69 -12.87
N ASP A 764 -43.10 -4.58 -12.15
CA ASP A 764 -44.06 -4.17 -11.12
C ASP A 764 -45.17 -3.35 -11.80
N GLU A 765 -46.41 -3.75 -11.64
CA GLU A 765 -47.59 -3.07 -12.23
C GLU A 765 -47.74 -1.63 -11.70
N ASP A 766 -47.20 -1.34 -10.53
CA ASP A 766 -47.19 -0.01 -9.94
C ASP A 766 -46.20 0.97 -10.62
N ILE A 767 -45.39 0.51 -11.57
CA ILE A 767 -44.43 1.36 -12.29
C ILE A 767 -45.00 1.71 -13.69
N THR A 768 -45.66 2.83 -13.77
CA THR A 768 -46.24 3.30 -15.02
C THR A 768 -45.27 4.22 -15.79
N ARG A 769 -45.42 4.28 -17.12
CA ARG A 769 -44.48 5.03 -17.98
C ARG A 769 -44.47 6.53 -17.75
N ASP A 770 -45.59 7.11 -17.30
CA ASP A 770 -45.73 8.52 -16.96
C ASP A 770 -44.90 8.94 -15.76
N MET A 771 -44.48 8.00 -14.89
CA MET A 771 -43.61 8.26 -13.75
C MET A 771 -42.18 8.65 -14.19
N TYR A 772 -41.67 8.12 -15.30
CA TYR A 772 -40.28 8.32 -15.72
C TYR A 772 -40.11 8.81 -17.19
N ILE A 773 -41.16 8.78 -17.98
CA ILE A 773 -41.17 9.35 -19.34
C ILE A 773 -41.92 10.67 -19.35
N CYS A 774 -41.19 11.75 -19.20
CA CYS A 774 -41.67 13.12 -19.22
C CYS A 774 -40.79 14.01 -20.10
N ALA A 775 -41.33 15.19 -20.49
CA ALA A 775 -40.56 16.15 -21.27
C ALA A 775 -39.32 16.64 -20.52
N SER A 776 -38.20 16.68 -21.23
CA SER A 776 -36.96 17.25 -20.71
C SER A 776 -37.08 18.76 -20.52
N TYR A 777 -36.48 19.29 -19.47
CA TYR A 777 -36.41 20.73 -19.26
C TYR A 777 -35.36 21.36 -20.18
N VAL A 778 -35.78 22.28 -21.02
CA VAL A 778 -34.90 23.15 -21.83
C VAL A 778 -35.10 24.57 -21.32
N PRO A 779 -34.03 25.27 -20.85
CA PRO A 779 -34.14 26.66 -20.42
C PRO A 779 -34.68 27.52 -21.52
N LYS A 780 -35.63 28.38 -21.21
CA LYS A 780 -36.09 29.42 -22.17
C LYS A 780 -34.94 30.38 -22.40
N ALA A 781 -34.66 30.70 -23.65
CA ALA A 781 -33.69 31.74 -23.96
C ALA A 781 -34.14 33.03 -23.26
N LYS A 782 -33.32 33.61 -22.40
CA LYS A 782 -33.60 34.92 -21.81
C LYS A 782 -33.56 35.92 -22.96
N VAL A 783 -34.71 36.54 -23.26
CA VAL A 783 -34.75 37.77 -24.06
C VAL A 783 -34.13 38.85 -23.18
N ASP A 784 -33.00 39.36 -23.60
CA ASP A 784 -32.20 40.32 -22.86
C ASP A 784 -32.92 41.66 -22.85
N THR A 785 -33.54 42.03 -21.73
CA THR A 785 -34.14 43.34 -21.53
C THR A 785 -33.62 43.97 -20.27
N THR A 786 -32.34 43.99 -20.05
CA THR A 786 -31.65 45.01 -19.20
C THR A 786 -30.16 44.78 -19.24
N GLN A 787 -29.43 45.73 -19.75
CA GLN A 787 -27.99 45.87 -19.46
C GLN A 787 -27.83 46.08 -17.94
N VAL A 788 -27.24 45.14 -17.26
CA VAL A 788 -26.67 45.36 -15.94
C VAL A 788 -25.20 44.91 -16.02
N ASP A 789 -24.37 45.87 -15.74
CA ASP A 789 -22.91 45.79 -15.57
C ASP A 789 -22.51 44.48 -14.86
N SER A 790 -21.84 43.63 -15.53
CA SER A 790 -21.19 42.46 -14.93
C SER A 790 -19.70 42.46 -15.26
N THR A 791 -18.93 43.01 -14.38
CA THR A 791 -17.50 42.67 -14.25
C THR A 791 -17.33 41.27 -13.67
N ALA A 792 -17.74 40.25 -14.45
CA ALA A 792 -17.34 38.88 -14.22
C ALA A 792 -16.79 38.36 -15.56
N LEU A 793 -15.48 38.24 -15.61
CA LEU A 793 -14.75 37.63 -16.72
C LEU A 793 -15.25 36.20 -16.98
N ASN A 794 -16.08 36.02 -18.00
CA ASN A 794 -16.35 34.69 -18.57
C ASN A 794 -15.20 34.35 -19.51
N GLU A 795 -14.20 33.65 -19.02
CA GLU A 795 -13.17 33.04 -19.84
C GLU A 795 -13.74 31.77 -20.48
N GLU A 796 -14.02 31.80 -21.76
CA GLU A 796 -14.38 30.61 -22.54
C GLU A 796 -13.11 29.96 -23.06
N ILE A 797 -12.75 28.82 -22.46
CA ILE A 797 -11.64 27.99 -22.94
C ILE A 797 -12.13 27.10 -24.06
N ILE A 798 -11.64 27.33 -25.30
CA ILE A 798 -11.90 26.51 -26.46
C ILE A 798 -10.76 25.49 -26.62
N LEU A 799 -11.09 24.27 -26.99
CA LEU A 799 -10.08 23.26 -27.32
C LEU A 799 -9.73 23.37 -28.81
N ASP A 800 -8.42 23.26 -29.14
CA ASP A 800 -7.98 23.14 -30.52
C ASP A 800 -8.35 21.78 -31.15
N GLU A 801 -8.06 21.59 -32.41
CA GLU A 801 -8.34 20.35 -33.15
C GLU A 801 -7.65 19.11 -32.57
N ASN A 802 -6.69 19.29 -31.65
CA ASN A 802 -5.93 18.24 -30.95
C ASN A 802 -6.38 18.07 -29.50
N GLY A 803 -7.41 18.80 -29.04
CA GLY A 803 -7.95 18.72 -27.69
C GLY A 803 -7.19 19.53 -26.64
N ASN A 804 -6.30 20.46 -27.03
CA ASN A 804 -5.57 21.32 -26.11
C ASN A 804 -6.35 22.60 -25.82
N PRO A 805 -6.35 23.11 -24.58
CA PRO A 805 -7.05 24.35 -24.23
C PRO A 805 -6.36 25.57 -24.82
N VAL A 806 -7.09 26.35 -25.62
CA VAL A 806 -6.66 27.65 -26.14
C VAL A 806 -7.53 28.74 -25.53
N ILE A 807 -6.90 29.74 -24.93
CA ILE A 807 -7.62 30.92 -24.43
C ILE A 807 -7.75 31.90 -25.59
N LYS A 808 -9.00 32.20 -25.98
CA LYS A 808 -9.27 33.23 -26.99
C LYS A 808 -9.32 34.56 -26.26
N GLU A 809 -8.37 35.44 -26.51
CA GLU A 809 -8.46 36.84 -26.10
C GLU A 809 -9.61 37.51 -26.91
N ILE A 810 -10.62 37.97 -26.22
CA ILE A 810 -11.66 38.82 -26.82
C ILE A 810 -11.07 40.23 -26.82
N PRO A 811 -10.96 40.88 -28.01
CA PRO A 811 -10.48 42.26 -28.08
C PRO A 811 -11.45 43.17 -27.32
N ALA A 812 -10.95 43.99 -26.44
CA ALA A 812 -11.71 45.05 -25.77
C ALA A 812 -12.22 46.03 -26.83
N GLU A 813 -13.52 46.10 -27.05
CA GLU A 813 -14.13 47.20 -27.83
C GLU A 813 -13.80 48.54 -27.19
N LYS A 814 -13.16 49.35 -28.01
CA LYS A 814 -12.92 50.77 -27.71
C LYS A 814 -14.26 51.52 -27.68
N ASN A 815 -14.70 51.94 -26.54
CA ASN A 815 -15.67 53.02 -26.44
C ASN A 815 -14.94 54.35 -26.46
N GLU A 816 -15.05 55.07 -27.58
CA GLU A 816 -14.73 56.46 -27.70
C GLU A 816 -15.77 57.33 -26.95
N ALA A 817 -15.33 58.13 -26.04
CA ALA A 817 -16.07 59.29 -25.61
C ALA A 817 -15.07 60.44 -25.38
N THR A 818 -15.16 61.37 -26.26
CA THR A 818 -14.62 62.69 -26.43
C THR A 818 -14.50 63.55 -25.16
N THR A 819 -13.41 64.28 -25.09
CA THR A 819 -13.06 65.72 -25.07
C THR A 819 -12.27 66.16 -23.87
N GLY A 820 -11.14 66.85 -24.14
CA GLY A 820 -10.63 67.89 -23.33
C GLY A 820 -9.09 68.01 -23.18
N THR A 821 -8.49 68.56 -24.27
CA THR A 821 -7.35 69.55 -24.32
C THR A 821 -6.22 69.56 -23.28
N ALA A 822 -5.01 69.41 -23.85
CA ALA A 822 -3.75 70.20 -23.66
C ALA A 822 -2.97 69.92 -22.33
N THR A 823 -1.68 69.69 -22.34
CA THR A 823 -0.56 70.33 -23.02
C THR A 823 0.75 69.54 -22.82
N GLU A 824 1.61 69.64 -23.78
CA GLU A 824 2.98 69.12 -23.84
C GLU A 824 3.90 69.61 -22.72
N LYS A 825 4.83 68.68 -22.36
CA LYS A 825 6.28 68.99 -22.31
C LYS A 825 7.14 67.76 -22.09
N LYS A 826 8.01 67.46 -23.03
CA LYS A 826 9.31 66.76 -22.94
C LYS A 826 10.41 67.85 -22.91
N PRO A 827 11.69 67.50 -22.65
CA PRO A 827 12.43 66.43 -22.03
C PRO A 827 13.49 66.91 -20.99
N GLY A 828 14.13 65.97 -20.34
CA GLY A 828 15.33 66.22 -19.55
C GLY A 828 16.02 64.93 -19.16
N GLU A 829 17.10 64.65 -19.84
CA GLU A 829 18.12 63.66 -19.48
C GLU A 829 18.82 64.13 -18.18
N GLU A 830 19.00 63.22 -17.24
CA GLU A 830 20.13 63.27 -16.32
C GLU A 830 20.59 61.86 -15.92
N GLN A 831 21.85 61.62 -16.16
CA GLN A 831 22.64 60.47 -15.76
C GLN A 831 22.81 60.48 -14.24
N GLY A 832 22.57 59.32 -13.61
CA GLY A 832 22.84 59.09 -12.21
C GLY A 832 23.51 57.75 -11.99
N GLU A 833 24.74 57.82 -11.53
CA GLU A 833 25.69 56.72 -11.27
C GLU A 833 25.10 55.54 -10.47
N LYS A 834 25.34 54.34 -10.95
CA LYS A 834 25.19 53.09 -10.21
C LYS A 834 26.29 52.97 -9.16
N LYS A 835 25.96 53.18 -7.89
CA LYS A 835 26.75 52.66 -6.76
C LYS A 835 26.40 51.21 -6.54
N GLU A 836 27.26 50.31 -6.94
CA GLU A 836 27.27 48.90 -6.53
C GLU A 836 27.48 48.81 -5.01
N LYS A 837 26.47 48.42 -4.27
CA LYS A 837 26.62 47.88 -2.91
C LYS A 837 27.14 46.42 -3.04
N LYS A 838 28.43 46.28 -2.74
CA LYS A 838 29.01 44.92 -2.45
C LYS A 838 28.36 44.42 -1.17
N GLU A 839 27.42 43.46 -1.31
CA GLU A 839 27.01 42.61 -0.21
C GLU A 839 28.19 41.72 0.21
N LYS A 840 28.59 41.82 1.45
CA LYS A 840 29.56 40.93 2.09
C LYS A 840 28.95 39.52 2.11
N LYS A 841 29.46 38.60 1.29
CA LYS A 841 29.21 37.16 1.43
C LYS A 841 29.60 36.73 2.85
N LYS A 842 28.62 36.28 3.63
CA LYS A 842 28.85 35.53 4.87
C LYS A 842 29.68 34.25 4.55
N PRO A 843 30.60 33.87 5.46
CA PRO A 843 31.39 32.64 5.23
C PRO A 843 30.46 31.40 5.16
N ARG A 844 30.67 30.56 4.16
CA ARG A 844 30.04 29.25 4.05
C ARG A 844 30.39 28.39 5.27
N PRO A 845 29.45 27.60 5.83
CA PRO A 845 29.78 26.60 6.84
C PRO A 845 30.84 25.66 6.28
N THR A 846 31.79 25.27 7.10
CA THR A 846 32.87 24.35 6.74
C THR A 846 32.31 23.04 6.17
N GLU A 847 32.73 22.73 4.95
CA GLU A 847 32.39 21.48 4.26
C GLU A 847 32.93 20.28 5.03
N GLN A 848 32.13 19.73 5.96
CA GLN A 848 32.18 18.29 6.22
C GLN A 848 31.14 17.67 5.28
N ALA A 849 31.62 16.92 4.29
CA ALA A 849 30.79 16.24 3.32
C ALA A 849 29.79 15.33 4.05
N ILE A 850 28.56 15.75 4.07
CA ILE A 850 27.45 14.96 4.64
C ILE A 850 27.03 13.98 3.54
N LYS A 851 27.20 12.69 3.80
CA LYS A 851 26.58 11.66 2.96
C LYS A 851 25.07 11.66 3.24
N PHE A 852 24.28 11.59 2.18
CA PHE A 852 22.83 11.59 2.24
C PHE A 852 22.25 10.43 3.08
N ASP A 853 23.00 9.32 3.16
CA ASP A 853 22.66 8.14 3.96
C ASP A 853 22.75 8.36 5.48
N ASP A 854 23.29 9.49 5.91
CA ASP A 854 23.44 9.89 7.32
C ASP A 854 22.31 10.86 7.79
N LEU A 855 21.37 11.22 6.88
CA LEU A 855 20.19 12.06 7.11
C LEU A 855 18.89 11.27 6.88
#